data_87dade5d06bcea6e607e4baa69075efa
#
_entry.id   87dade5d06bcea6e607e4baa69075efa
#
_cell.length_a   1.000
_cell.length_b   1.000
_cell.length_c   1.000
_cell.angle_alpha   90.00
_cell.angle_beta   90.00
_cell.angle_gamma   90.00
#
_symmetry.space_group_name_H-M   'P 1'
#
loop_
_entity.id
_entity.type
_entity.pdbx_description
1 polymer ?
#
loop_
_entity_poly.entity_id
_entity_poly.type
_entity_poly.pdbx_seq_one_letter_code
_entity_poly.pdbx_strand_id
1 'polypeptide(L)'
;MTSTSLTDLFTPTGPATTTCRLAESTRSYYKTEQVDFTLDQFEQSAQSLFVRLSSATIFNIRCDDGYTFTQLEAGGYLGLPDDQTAPAYWIPVSPMVRAINADKSITHEKTAVVSGFTLQGDHSSLQFLCPDNSILDLTIWKFTVNSFTQQFDALSAIDMQGTFLWGSHACVNKPGDLYHHLINGAVYDLRFSWPHNKKCFSENEAHALYTAYSGLEKATGKTFYRFFQQQIVLSVIQRQADDGAWYHGMWTDEKECHYRLHTSALHLLMDELDRTGCPQVKEALISGVAFIAKHHDELDCGIWFLHDSLELNEEAMNSGPFQWISKRTLGKRPSNMLVLNTHLDTTIAINRYQSLTDDLQYAELIKSALVSTRTALDLKPANWLYKPLFWAIGLTMLPTEKARQLAAPIRAIKRIAADFLIKKLPDIKARFPRLVMPNGYIDRELSLRTWAVDYQTINLMDLSRYARAFPGEFNEDILNKAMAFTHDTGLIKRYRELAPGKRYATGFWVEALYHRCLAKGDVKYRQWLAKAMLECHDLGFGMAPSLLGSNSEAVPFARQSLYPVPSNSELNIAVLCRPQGFELLIVNHAQHSVEVNWERKTEMLINWRDATQQPISDVALQIPPRQWVLGTGH
;
A
#
# COMPACT_ATOMS: atom_id res chain seq x y z
N MET A 1 37.39 -16.13 3.33
CA MET A 1 36.55 -16.74 2.27
C MET A 1 35.75 -17.84 2.93
N THR A 2 34.46 -17.60 3.20
CA THR A 2 33.55 -18.61 3.77
C THR A 2 32.89 -19.33 2.61
N SER A 3 32.99 -20.66 2.56
CA SER A 3 32.29 -21.49 1.57
C SER A 3 31.35 -22.42 2.33
N THR A 4 30.05 -22.38 2.01
CA THR A 4 29.04 -23.24 2.62
C THR A 4 28.20 -23.91 1.55
N SER A 5 27.65 -25.09 1.83
CA SER A 5 26.70 -25.70 0.91
C SER A 5 25.34 -25.04 1.00
N LEU A 6 24.55 -25.11 -0.06
CA LEU A 6 23.20 -24.56 -0.09
C LEU A 6 22.31 -25.24 0.98
N THR A 7 22.50 -26.52 1.21
CA THR A 7 21.79 -27.30 2.25
C THR A 7 22.17 -26.84 3.66
N ASP A 8 23.46 -26.62 3.94
CA ASP A 8 23.95 -26.22 5.26
C ASP A 8 23.50 -24.80 5.65
N LEU A 9 23.23 -23.95 4.69
CA LEU A 9 22.71 -22.59 4.94
C LEU A 9 21.40 -22.58 5.73
N PHE A 10 20.54 -23.57 5.54
CA PHE A 10 19.25 -23.69 6.22
C PHE A 10 19.31 -24.40 7.57
N THR A 11 20.52 -24.78 8.01
CA THR A 11 20.79 -25.40 9.31
C THR A 11 21.86 -24.60 10.06
N PRO A 12 21.59 -23.33 10.45
CA PRO A 12 22.56 -22.51 11.14
C PRO A 12 23.07 -23.20 12.41
N THR A 13 24.40 -23.21 12.60
CA THR A 13 25.03 -23.76 13.79
C THR A 13 24.98 -22.78 14.95
N GLY A 14 24.46 -23.19 16.08
CA GLY A 14 24.34 -22.39 17.29
C GLY A 14 22.91 -21.94 17.62
N PRO A 15 22.69 -21.35 18.82
CA PRO A 15 21.39 -20.87 19.24
C PRO A 15 21.00 -19.61 18.49
N ALA A 16 19.71 -19.46 18.17
CA ALA A 16 19.16 -18.21 17.65
C ALA A 16 19.33 -17.09 18.71
N THR A 17 19.70 -15.91 18.26
CA THR A 17 19.79 -14.71 19.12
C THR A 17 18.42 -14.24 19.56
N THR A 18 17.44 -14.34 18.67
CA THR A 18 16.02 -14.01 18.93
C THR A 18 15.13 -14.91 18.08
N THR A 19 13.94 -15.20 18.58
CA THR A 19 12.91 -15.95 17.83
C THR A 19 11.56 -15.31 18.01
N CYS A 20 10.85 -15.12 16.90
CA CYS A 20 9.45 -14.68 16.85
C CYS A 20 8.61 -15.82 16.28
N ARG A 21 7.52 -16.17 16.97
CA ARG A 21 6.63 -17.26 16.56
C ARG A 21 5.23 -16.71 16.33
N LEU A 22 4.65 -17.02 15.18
CA LEU A 22 3.25 -16.81 14.84
C LEU A 22 2.53 -18.15 14.75
N ALA A 23 1.23 -18.13 14.46
CA ALA A 23 0.41 -19.35 14.34
C ALA A 23 0.95 -20.32 13.26
N GLU A 24 1.40 -19.80 12.12
CA GLU A 24 1.76 -20.60 10.94
C GLU A 24 3.24 -20.46 10.53
N SER A 25 4.02 -19.66 11.26
CA SER A 25 5.42 -19.40 10.91
C SER A 25 6.28 -19.05 12.11
N THR A 26 7.59 -19.28 11.97
CA THR A 26 8.58 -18.90 12.97
C THR A 26 9.75 -18.21 12.29
N ARG A 27 10.20 -17.07 12.82
CA ARG A 27 11.40 -16.37 12.39
C ARG A 27 12.46 -16.44 13.45
N SER A 28 13.67 -16.86 13.07
CA SER A 28 14.83 -16.96 13.96
C SER A 28 16.00 -16.14 13.41
N TYR A 29 16.68 -15.41 14.28
CA TYR A 29 17.87 -14.61 13.94
C TYR A 29 19.13 -15.28 14.43
N TYR A 30 20.14 -15.27 13.57
CA TYR A 30 21.47 -15.77 13.86
C TYR A 30 22.47 -14.71 13.47
N LYS A 31 23.39 -14.41 14.35
CA LYS A 31 24.43 -13.39 14.13
C LYS A 31 25.80 -13.99 14.27
N THR A 32 26.64 -13.76 13.26
CA THR A 32 28.08 -14.08 13.31
C THR A 32 28.89 -12.79 13.10
N GLU A 33 30.21 -12.87 13.12
CA GLU A 33 31.04 -11.69 12.89
C GLU A 33 30.91 -11.09 11.48
N GLN A 34 30.61 -11.91 10.47
CA GLN A 34 30.63 -11.50 9.06
C GLN A 34 29.29 -11.67 8.35
N VAL A 35 28.40 -12.52 8.88
CA VAL A 35 27.16 -12.90 8.23
C VAL A 35 26.03 -12.93 9.25
N ASP A 36 24.96 -12.20 8.98
CA ASP A 36 23.72 -12.28 9.72
C ASP A 36 22.71 -13.11 8.90
N PHE A 37 22.02 -14.02 9.57
CA PHE A 37 20.98 -14.85 8.98
C PHE A 37 19.64 -14.59 9.64
N THR A 38 18.59 -14.45 8.81
CA THR A 38 17.20 -14.45 9.27
C THR A 38 16.49 -15.60 8.59
N LEU A 39 16.12 -16.62 9.37
CA LEU A 39 15.48 -17.84 8.87
C LEU A 39 13.99 -17.80 9.21
N ASP A 40 13.16 -17.82 8.19
CA ASP A 40 11.70 -18.02 8.30
C ASP A 40 11.37 -19.48 7.99
N GLN A 41 10.59 -20.10 8.87
CA GLN A 41 10.09 -21.46 8.72
C GLN A 41 8.57 -21.44 8.68
N PHE A 42 7.97 -22.13 7.71
CA PHE A 42 6.54 -22.24 7.50
C PHE A 42 6.08 -23.68 7.65
N GLU A 43 4.84 -23.88 8.10
CA GLU A 43 4.32 -25.21 8.44
C GLU A 43 4.39 -26.23 7.29
N GLN A 44 4.23 -25.80 6.04
CA GLN A 44 4.18 -26.67 4.87
C GLN A 44 5.56 -26.98 4.26
N SER A 45 6.58 -27.10 5.10
CA SER A 45 7.94 -27.47 4.67
C SER A 45 8.60 -26.49 3.70
N ALA A 46 8.24 -25.21 3.77
CA ALA A 46 8.92 -24.12 3.11
C ALA A 46 9.78 -23.34 4.12
N GLN A 47 10.94 -22.89 3.69
CA GLN A 47 11.84 -22.07 4.47
C GLN A 47 12.34 -20.91 3.61
N SER A 48 12.51 -19.74 4.19
CA SER A 48 13.17 -18.59 3.55
C SER A 48 14.32 -18.12 4.41
N LEU A 49 15.45 -17.88 3.79
CA LEU A 49 16.65 -17.39 4.43
C LEU A 49 17.03 -16.03 3.86
N PHE A 50 17.08 -15.02 4.70
CA PHE A 50 17.74 -13.75 4.40
C PHE A 50 19.18 -13.84 4.89
N VAL A 51 20.13 -13.55 3.99
CA VAL A 51 21.56 -13.52 4.27
C VAL A 51 22.05 -12.10 4.12
N ARG A 52 22.65 -11.55 5.16
CA ARG A 52 23.30 -10.23 5.13
C ARG A 52 24.79 -10.39 5.34
N LEU A 53 25.57 -9.99 4.35
CA LEU A 53 27.03 -9.96 4.42
C LEU A 53 27.50 -8.57 4.82
N SER A 54 28.49 -8.52 5.71
CA SER A 54 29.19 -7.29 6.08
C SER A 54 30.35 -6.96 5.13
N SER A 55 30.87 -5.75 5.24
CA SER A 55 31.96 -5.20 4.44
C SER A 55 33.13 -6.15 4.21
N ALA A 56 33.70 -6.12 3.01
CA ALA A 56 34.90 -6.88 2.58
C ALA A 56 34.73 -8.41 2.64
N THR A 57 33.52 -8.93 2.64
CA THR A 57 33.27 -10.37 2.72
C THR A 57 33.08 -10.99 1.34
N ILE A 58 33.80 -12.08 1.09
CA ILE A 58 33.54 -12.97 -0.07
C ILE A 58 32.78 -14.18 0.46
N PHE A 59 31.61 -14.41 -0.10
CA PHE A 59 30.73 -15.49 0.29
C PHE A 59 30.48 -16.41 -0.91
N ASN A 60 30.83 -17.68 -0.75
CA ASN A 60 30.62 -18.71 -1.76
C ASN A 60 29.53 -19.68 -1.27
N ILE A 61 28.47 -19.81 -2.05
CA ILE A 61 27.47 -20.85 -1.88
C ILE A 61 27.78 -21.94 -2.90
N ARG A 62 28.08 -23.13 -2.43
CA ARG A 62 28.20 -24.32 -3.28
C ARG A 62 26.80 -24.90 -3.44
N CYS A 63 26.37 -25.06 -4.67
CA CYS A 63 25.22 -25.87 -4.98
C CYS A 63 25.69 -27.33 -4.98
N ASP A 64 24.94 -28.20 -4.31
CA ASP A 64 25.22 -29.64 -4.34
C ASP A 64 25.10 -30.14 -5.79
N ASP A 65 25.80 -31.24 -6.10
CA ASP A 65 25.77 -31.84 -7.43
C ASP A 65 24.33 -32.24 -7.81
N GLY A 66 23.98 -32.12 -9.08
CA GLY A 66 22.64 -32.48 -9.57
C GLY A 66 21.58 -31.40 -9.46
N TYR A 67 21.98 -30.11 -9.38
CA TYR A 67 21.02 -28.99 -9.47
C TYR A 67 21.14 -28.23 -10.78
N THR A 68 19.98 -27.99 -11.42
CA THR A 68 19.87 -27.11 -12.58
C THR A 68 19.13 -25.83 -12.20
N PHE A 69 19.77 -24.66 -12.42
CA PHE A 69 19.16 -23.34 -12.16
C PHE A 69 18.61 -22.75 -13.45
N THR A 70 17.34 -22.35 -13.41
CA THR A 70 16.64 -21.68 -14.52
C THR A 70 16.11 -20.32 -14.08
N GLN A 71 16.10 -19.35 -14.99
CA GLN A 71 15.47 -18.05 -14.73
C GLN A 71 13.96 -18.19 -14.83
N LEU A 72 13.22 -17.62 -13.85
CA LEU A 72 11.77 -17.69 -13.78
C LEU A 72 11.10 -16.40 -14.22
N GLU A 73 9.92 -16.51 -14.81
CA GLU A 73 9.01 -15.40 -15.06
C GLU A 73 8.53 -14.77 -13.73
N ALA A 74 8.32 -15.58 -12.70
CA ALA A 74 8.01 -15.14 -11.33
C ALA A 74 9.08 -14.24 -10.68
N GLY A 75 10.25 -14.16 -11.30
CA GLY A 75 11.44 -13.44 -10.84
C GLY A 75 12.53 -14.35 -10.31
N GLY A 76 13.77 -13.95 -10.57
CA GLY A 76 14.96 -14.63 -10.06
C GLY A 76 15.23 -15.99 -10.70
N TYR A 77 15.77 -16.93 -9.90
CA TYR A 77 16.26 -18.20 -10.36
C TYR A 77 15.75 -19.36 -9.50
N LEU A 78 15.25 -20.41 -10.14
CA LEU A 78 14.81 -21.65 -9.50
C LEU A 78 15.85 -22.74 -9.75
N GLY A 79 16.39 -23.31 -8.68
CA GLY A 79 17.25 -24.49 -8.69
C GLY A 79 16.42 -25.74 -8.43
N LEU A 80 16.33 -26.61 -9.44
CA LEU A 80 15.67 -27.90 -9.35
C LEU A 80 16.72 -29.02 -9.24
N PRO A 81 16.53 -29.98 -8.32
CA PRO A 81 17.39 -31.14 -8.22
C PRO A 81 17.05 -32.16 -9.30
N ASP A 82 18.04 -32.94 -9.74
CA ASP A 82 17.84 -34.10 -10.62
C ASP A 82 17.05 -35.21 -9.87
N ASP A 83 17.29 -35.34 -8.57
CA ASP A 83 16.52 -36.20 -7.68
C ASP A 83 15.29 -35.45 -7.12
N GLN A 84 14.11 -35.81 -7.59
CA GLN A 84 12.83 -35.20 -7.19
C GLN A 84 12.50 -35.29 -5.68
N THR A 85 13.26 -36.06 -4.91
CA THR A 85 13.11 -36.13 -3.44
C THR A 85 13.89 -35.06 -2.70
N ALA A 86 14.88 -34.43 -3.36
CA ALA A 86 15.68 -33.35 -2.80
C ALA A 86 14.90 -32.02 -2.87
N PRO A 87 15.21 -31.04 -1.97
CA PRO A 87 14.52 -29.76 -1.95
C PRO A 87 14.86 -28.90 -3.17
N ALA A 88 13.89 -28.12 -3.64
CA ALA A 88 14.14 -27.05 -4.62
C ALA A 88 14.52 -25.74 -3.92
N TYR A 89 15.27 -24.88 -4.62
CA TYR A 89 15.70 -23.58 -4.12
C TYR A 89 15.28 -22.45 -5.07
N TRP A 90 14.83 -21.33 -4.52
CA TRP A 90 14.46 -20.15 -5.29
C TRP A 90 15.18 -18.91 -4.76
N ILE A 91 15.86 -18.19 -5.65
CA ILE A 91 16.47 -16.89 -5.40
C ILE A 91 15.61 -15.85 -6.11
N PRO A 92 14.70 -15.12 -5.39
CA PRO A 92 13.65 -14.31 -6.01
C PRO A 92 14.15 -13.15 -6.86
N VAL A 93 15.24 -12.52 -6.42
CA VAL A 93 15.86 -11.34 -7.07
C VAL A 93 17.36 -11.42 -6.97
N SER A 94 18.05 -10.71 -7.86
CA SER A 94 19.49 -10.56 -7.74
C SER A 94 19.86 -9.91 -6.41
N PRO A 95 20.96 -10.34 -5.76
CA PRO A 95 21.43 -9.73 -4.54
C PRO A 95 21.68 -8.23 -4.68
N MET A 96 21.45 -7.49 -3.60
CA MET A 96 21.59 -6.04 -3.58
C MET A 96 22.72 -5.61 -2.66
N VAL A 97 23.64 -4.78 -3.20
CA VAL A 97 24.67 -4.09 -2.41
C VAL A 97 24.11 -2.74 -1.96
N ARG A 98 24.22 -2.47 -0.66
CA ARG A 98 23.71 -1.26 -0.02
C ARG A 98 24.81 -0.51 0.70
N ALA A 99 24.93 0.79 0.43
CA ALA A 99 25.74 1.68 1.23
C ALA A 99 24.95 2.10 2.48
N ILE A 100 25.62 2.05 3.63
CA ILE A 100 25.05 2.41 4.92
C ILE A 100 25.84 3.54 5.57
N ASN A 101 25.14 4.45 6.26
CA ASN A 101 25.74 5.47 7.11
C ASN A 101 26.16 4.91 8.47
N ALA A 102 26.83 5.74 9.28
CA ALA A 102 27.21 5.42 10.65
C ALA A 102 26.00 5.09 11.54
N ASP A 103 24.84 5.71 11.31
CA ASP A 103 23.55 5.45 11.97
C ASP A 103 22.82 4.19 11.44
N LYS A 104 23.46 3.42 10.54
CA LYS A 104 22.94 2.23 9.86
C LYS A 104 21.79 2.50 8.87
N SER A 105 21.54 3.75 8.50
CA SER A 105 20.57 4.08 7.45
C SER A 105 21.10 3.72 6.06
N ILE A 106 20.22 3.21 5.19
CA ILE A 106 20.54 2.86 3.80
C ILE A 106 20.43 4.13 2.96
N THR A 107 21.51 4.50 2.26
CA THR A 107 21.61 5.72 1.44
C THR A 107 21.74 5.47 -0.04
N HIS A 108 22.19 4.29 -0.44
CA HIS A 108 22.36 3.91 -1.83
C HIS A 108 22.19 2.41 -2.01
N GLU A 109 21.65 2.03 -3.17
CA GLU A 109 21.48 0.62 -3.55
C GLU A 109 21.91 0.39 -4.99
N LYS A 110 22.52 -0.75 -5.24
CA LYS A 110 22.80 -1.25 -6.58
C LYS A 110 22.70 -2.77 -6.61
N THR A 111 22.27 -3.33 -7.73
CA THR A 111 22.32 -4.76 -7.96
C THR A 111 23.76 -5.25 -7.88
N ALA A 112 24.00 -6.30 -7.12
CA ALA A 112 25.31 -6.93 -7.05
C ALA A 112 25.66 -7.51 -8.41
N VAL A 113 26.92 -7.33 -8.83
CA VAL A 113 27.47 -8.11 -9.92
C VAL A 113 27.69 -9.52 -9.37
N VAL A 114 26.90 -10.48 -9.83
CA VAL A 114 27.12 -11.89 -9.53
C VAL A 114 28.32 -12.33 -10.39
N SER A 115 29.50 -12.30 -9.79
CA SER A 115 30.68 -12.85 -10.44
C SER A 115 30.59 -14.38 -10.36
N GLY A 116 30.13 -15.00 -11.45
CA GLY A 116 30.13 -16.45 -11.58
C GLY A 116 28.83 -17.15 -11.16
N PHE A 117 27.75 -16.91 -11.90
CA PHE A 117 26.77 -17.96 -12.16
C PHE A 117 27.44 -18.90 -13.18
N THR A 118 28.36 -19.73 -12.73
CA THR A 118 28.97 -20.75 -13.59
C THR A 118 28.04 -21.95 -13.64
N LEU A 119 27.13 -21.96 -14.60
CA LEU A 119 26.53 -23.18 -15.14
C LEU A 119 27.60 -23.88 -15.98
N GLN A 120 28.69 -24.35 -15.34
CA GLN A 120 29.73 -25.09 -16.02
C GLN A 120 30.08 -26.36 -15.23
N GLY A 121 29.69 -27.49 -15.80
CA GLY A 121 30.10 -28.81 -15.33
C GLY A 121 29.44 -29.23 -14.01
N ASP A 122 29.98 -30.25 -13.40
CA ASP A 122 29.41 -30.95 -12.24
C ASP A 122 29.32 -30.16 -10.93
N HIS A 123 29.69 -28.87 -10.89
CA HIS A 123 29.66 -28.03 -9.69
C HIS A 123 29.12 -26.62 -10.00
N SER A 124 27.92 -26.32 -9.54
CA SER A 124 27.39 -24.95 -9.59
C SER A 124 27.77 -24.21 -8.31
N SER A 125 28.38 -23.04 -8.41
CA SER A 125 28.67 -22.18 -7.27
C SER A 125 28.21 -20.77 -7.51
N LEU A 126 27.66 -20.14 -6.46
CA LEU A 126 27.29 -18.73 -6.43
C LEU A 126 28.31 -17.98 -5.60
N GLN A 127 29.05 -17.07 -6.21
CA GLN A 127 30.02 -16.24 -5.51
C GLN A 127 29.53 -14.81 -5.42
N PHE A 128 29.51 -14.26 -4.21
CA PHE A 128 29.12 -12.89 -3.91
C PHE A 128 30.28 -12.15 -3.26
N LEU A 129 30.55 -10.95 -3.75
CA LEU A 129 31.51 -10.02 -3.16
C LEU A 129 30.76 -8.83 -2.56
N CYS A 130 30.85 -8.68 -1.24
CA CYS A 130 30.41 -7.46 -0.56
C CYS A 130 31.57 -6.44 -0.56
N PRO A 131 31.41 -5.27 -1.20
CA PRO A 131 32.45 -4.24 -1.21
C PRO A 131 32.72 -3.65 0.17
N ASP A 132 33.83 -2.92 0.33
CA ASP A 132 34.12 -2.15 1.53
C ASP A 132 33.02 -1.13 1.83
N ASN A 133 32.78 -0.88 3.12
CA ASN A 133 31.74 0.05 3.61
C ASN A 133 30.33 -0.19 3.05
N SER A 134 30.02 -1.43 2.74
CA SER A 134 28.73 -1.85 2.21
C SER A 134 28.22 -3.09 2.93
N ILE A 135 26.94 -3.35 2.76
CA ILE A 135 26.30 -4.62 3.06
C ILE A 135 25.78 -5.23 1.76
N LEU A 136 25.70 -6.56 1.72
CA LEU A 136 25.04 -7.29 0.63
C LEU A 136 23.90 -8.12 1.22
N ASP A 137 22.72 -7.94 0.67
CA ASP A 137 21.52 -8.69 1.06
C ASP A 137 21.11 -9.65 -0.05
N LEU A 138 20.84 -10.89 0.36
CA LEU A 138 20.42 -12.00 -0.49
C LEU A 138 19.24 -12.70 0.18
N THR A 139 18.26 -13.14 -0.60
CA THR A 139 17.16 -13.99 -0.13
C THR A 139 17.18 -15.31 -0.89
N ILE A 140 17.06 -16.43 -0.16
CA ILE A 140 16.98 -17.77 -0.73
C ILE A 140 15.81 -18.50 -0.08
N TRP A 141 14.99 -19.16 -0.89
CA TRP A 141 13.95 -20.09 -0.45
C TRP A 141 14.37 -21.52 -0.63
N LYS A 142 13.90 -22.39 0.26
CA LYS A 142 13.99 -23.84 0.19
C LYS A 142 12.59 -24.43 0.28
N PHE A 143 12.24 -25.24 -0.71
CA PHE A 143 10.95 -25.94 -0.76
C PHE A 143 11.21 -27.45 -0.74
N THR A 144 10.62 -28.14 0.25
CA THR A 144 10.78 -29.59 0.41
C THR A 144 9.67 -30.39 -0.29
N VAL A 145 8.72 -29.71 -0.93
CA VAL A 145 7.58 -30.33 -1.62
C VAL A 145 7.48 -29.79 -3.05
N ASN A 146 7.45 -30.67 -4.04
CA ASN A 146 7.40 -30.33 -5.46
C ASN A 146 6.16 -29.48 -5.86
N SER A 147 5.06 -29.55 -5.08
CA SER A 147 3.87 -28.74 -5.35
C SER A 147 4.11 -27.23 -5.31
N PHE A 148 5.14 -26.75 -4.60
CA PHE A 148 5.47 -25.32 -4.59
C PHE A 148 6.17 -24.88 -5.87
N THR A 149 7.05 -25.70 -6.42
CA THR A 149 7.73 -25.37 -7.69
C THR A 149 6.74 -25.29 -8.85
N GLN A 150 5.76 -26.16 -8.89
CA GLN A 150 4.69 -26.14 -9.89
C GLN A 150 3.86 -24.84 -9.86
N GLN A 151 3.70 -24.21 -8.67
CA GLN A 151 2.99 -22.94 -8.57
C GLN A 151 3.73 -21.79 -9.26
N PHE A 152 5.06 -21.84 -9.33
CA PHE A 152 5.85 -20.83 -10.06
C PHE A 152 5.85 -21.06 -11.57
N ASP A 153 5.74 -22.30 -12.02
CA ASP A 153 5.67 -22.63 -13.45
C ASP A 153 4.27 -22.35 -14.03
N ALA A 154 3.24 -22.38 -13.20
CA ALA A 154 1.84 -22.18 -13.59
C ALA A 154 1.35 -20.75 -13.22
N LEU A 155 2.11 -19.71 -13.55
CA LEU A 155 1.67 -18.34 -13.37
C LEU A 155 0.55 -17.99 -14.34
N SER A 156 -0.51 -17.39 -13.79
CA SER A 156 -1.64 -16.89 -14.57
C SER A 156 -1.49 -15.40 -14.89
N ALA A 157 -2.35 -14.88 -15.75
CA ALA A 157 -2.36 -13.47 -16.10
C ALA A 157 -2.50 -12.56 -14.86
N ILE A 158 -3.27 -12.99 -13.84
CA ILE A 158 -3.48 -12.20 -12.63
C ILE A 158 -2.24 -12.18 -11.71
N ASP A 159 -1.41 -13.22 -11.72
CA ASP A 159 -0.13 -13.23 -10.98
C ASP A 159 0.85 -12.18 -11.51
N MET A 160 0.75 -11.88 -12.81
CA MET A 160 1.62 -10.94 -13.53
C MET A 160 0.99 -9.56 -13.70
N GLN A 161 -0.20 -9.37 -13.16
CA GLN A 161 -0.86 -8.07 -13.16
C GLN A 161 -0.17 -7.12 -12.19
N GLY A 162 0.29 -5.98 -12.71
CA GLY A 162 0.92 -4.96 -11.85
C GLY A 162 0.00 -4.46 -10.74
N THR A 163 0.55 -4.30 -9.54
CA THR A 163 -0.16 -3.75 -8.38
C THR A 163 0.54 -2.50 -7.86
N PHE A 164 -0.21 -1.41 -7.75
CA PHE A 164 0.23 -0.14 -7.18
C PHE A 164 0.42 -0.25 -5.66
N LEU A 165 1.48 0.36 -5.11
CA LEU A 165 1.73 0.36 -3.68
C LEU A 165 1.49 1.74 -3.06
N TRP A 166 0.87 1.78 -1.88
CA TRP A 166 0.45 3.05 -1.24
C TRP A 166 1.62 3.85 -0.65
N GLY A 167 2.71 3.19 -0.24
CA GLY A 167 3.90 3.83 0.34
C GLY A 167 4.78 4.45 -0.74
N SER A 168 5.49 3.62 -1.47
CA SER A 168 6.46 4.03 -2.49
C SER A 168 5.83 4.58 -3.77
N HIS A 169 4.55 4.31 -4.01
CA HIS A 169 3.88 4.52 -5.29
C HIS A 169 4.54 3.71 -6.43
N ALA A 170 5.26 2.66 -6.10
CA ALA A 170 5.82 1.71 -7.06
C ALA A 170 4.75 0.74 -7.56
N CYS A 171 5.12 -0.05 -8.56
CA CYS A 171 4.30 -1.13 -9.08
C CYS A 171 5.05 -2.45 -8.88
N VAL A 172 4.38 -3.43 -8.26
CA VAL A 172 4.84 -4.83 -8.16
C VAL A 172 4.19 -5.58 -9.32
N ASN A 173 4.98 -6.23 -10.17
CA ASN A 173 4.48 -6.86 -11.40
C ASN A 173 4.58 -8.40 -11.39
N LYS A 174 5.30 -8.97 -10.45
CA LYS A 174 5.52 -10.41 -10.36
C LYS A 174 5.86 -10.81 -8.92
N PRO A 175 5.72 -12.09 -8.56
CA PRO A 175 5.90 -12.54 -7.18
C PRO A 175 7.26 -12.18 -6.55
N GLY A 176 8.35 -12.29 -7.30
CA GLY A 176 9.70 -11.99 -6.81
C GLY A 176 9.94 -10.53 -6.44
N ASP A 177 9.14 -9.59 -6.97
CA ASP A 177 9.31 -8.15 -6.72
C ASP A 177 9.12 -7.77 -5.23
N LEU A 178 8.48 -8.63 -4.43
CA LEU A 178 8.41 -8.46 -2.97
C LEU A 178 9.79 -8.14 -2.37
N TYR A 179 10.83 -8.81 -2.84
CA TYR A 179 12.16 -8.73 -2.22
C TYR A 179 12.96 -7.48 -2.61
N HIS A 180 12.41 -6.59 -3.43
CA HIS A 180 12.87 -5.21 -3.53
C HIS A 180 12.41 -4.35 -2.34
N HIS A 181 11.33 -4.75 -1.66
CA HIS A 181 10.73 -4.08 -0.52
C HIS A 181 11.07 -4.77 0.80
N LEU A 182 11.06 -6.11 0.83
CA LEU A 182 11.37 -6.93 2.00
C LEU A 182 12.87 -7.22 2.04
N ILE A 183 13.59 -6.44 2.83
CA ILE A 183 15.06 -6.43 2.90
C ILE A 183 15.49 -6.99 4.25
N ASN A 184 16.27 -8.05 4.27
CA ASN A 184 16.71 -8.72 5.50
C ASN A 184 15.58 -8.93 6.51
N GLY A 185 14.41 -9.35 6.02
CA GLY A 185 13.22 -9.63 6.81
C GLY A 185 12.38 -8.43 7.23
N ALA A 186 12.72 -7.19 6.82
CA ALA A 186 11.94 -5.98 7.15
C ALA A 186 11.48 -5.25 5.88
N VAL A 187 10.25 -4.71 5.92
CA VAL A 187 9.68 -3.96 4.79
C VAL A 187 10.10 -2.50 4.82
N TYR A 188 10.64 -2.05 3.69
CA TYR A 188 11.06 -0.67 3.46
C TYR A 188 10.23 -0.02 2.35
N ASP A 189 10.09 1.31 2.40
CA ASP A 189 9.70 2.11 1.23
C ASP A 189 10.77 1.94 0.13
N LEU A 190 10.36 1.72 -1.10
CA LEU A 190 11.30 1.60 -2.21
C LEU A 190 12.07 2.90 -2.47
N ARG A 191 11.46 4.04 -2.16
CA ARG A 191 12.05 5.37 -2.34
C ARG A 191 13.04 5.70 -1.22
N PHE A 192 13.88 6.67 -1.50
CA PHE A 192 14.68 7.36 -0.49
C PHE A 192 13.90 8.59 -0.03
N SER A 193 13.63 8.67 1.27
CA SER A 193 12.76 9.69 1.85
C SER A 193 13.44 11.05 1.92
N TRP A 194 12.74 12.07 1.44
CA TRP A 194 13.10 13.47 1.65
C TRP A 194 12.82 13.86 3.13
N PRO A 195 13.61 14.73 3.77
CA PRO A 195 14.73 15.49 3.20
C PRO A 195 16.10 14.80 3.30
N HIS A 196 16.25 13.73 4.06
CA HIS A 196 17.55 13.13 4.40
C HIS A 196 18.07 12.13 3.37
N ASN A 197 17.31 11.87 2.30
CA ASN A 197 17.67 10.93 1.24
C ASN A 197 18.14 9.56 1.78
N LYS A 198 17.38 9.03 2.74
CA LYS A 198 17.61 7.70 3.31
C LYS A 198 16.41 6.78 3.10
N LYS A 199 16.65 5.47 3.06
CA LYS A 199 15.60 4.47 2.94
C LYS A 199 14.98 4.22 4.31
N CYS A 200 13.66 4.40 4.39
CA CYS A 200 12.91 4.25 5.63
C CYS A 200 12.08 2.97 5.63
N PHE A 201 11.85 2.40 6.80
CA PHE A 201 10.82 1.38 6.99
C PHE A 201 9.44 1.97 6.70
N SER A 202 8.50 1.12 6.25
CA SER A 202 7.16 1.61 5.90
C SER A 202 6.10 0.53 6.11
N GLU A 203 5.30 0.69 7.14
CA GLU A 203 4.12 -0.15 7.37
C GLU A 203 3.02 0.11 6.36
N ASN A 204 3.00 1.30 5.73
CA ASN A 204 2.07 1.58 4.63
C ASN A 204 2.40 0.75 3.38
N GLU A 205 3.69 0.52 3.12
CA GLU A 205 4.15 -0.40 2.08
C GLU A 205 3.82 -1.86 2.45
N ALA A 206 4.07 -2.24 3.71
CA ALA A 206 3.75 -3.56 4.22
C ALA A 206 2.24 -3.88 4.10
N HIS A 207 1.37 -2.93 4.45
CA HIS A 207 -0.08 -3.11 4.34
C HIS A 207 -0.54 -3.24 2.88
N ALA A 208 0.00 -2.42 1.96
CA ALA A 208 -0.32 -2.54 0.54
C ALA A 208 0.10 -3.90 -0.03
N LEU A 209 1.31 -4.37 0.28
CA LEU A 209 1.81 -5.69 -0.13
C LEU A 209 0.98 -6.83 0.47
N TYR A 210 0.67 -6.76 1.77
CA TYR A 210 -0.18 -7.76 2.44
C TYR A 210 -1.56 -7.86 1.76
N THR A 211 -2.20 -6.71 1.50
CA THR A 211 -3.51 -6.63 0.84
C THR A 211 -3.46 -7.22 -0.57
N ALA A 212 -2.43 -6.86 -1.35
CA ALA A 212 -2.24 -7.37 -2.70
C ALA A 212 -2.04 -8.89 -2.74
N TYR A 213 -1.15 -9.41 -1.89
CA TYR A 213 -0.88 -10.86 -1.84
C TYR A 213 -2.03 -11.67 -1.23
N SER A 214 -2.81 -11.09 -0.31
CA SER A 214 -4.05 -11.70 0.15
C SER A 214 -5.08 -11.82 -0.98
N GLY A 215 -5.17 -10.81 -1.84
CA GLY A 215 -6.00 -10.85 -3.04
C GLY A 215 -5.53 -11.87 -4.06
N LEU A 216 -4.23 -11.95 -4.32
CA LEU A 216 -3.63 -12.91 -5.23
C LEU A 216 -3.78 -14.36 -4.74
N GLU A 217 -3.55 -14.60 -3.44
CA GLU A 217 -3.81 -15.92 -2.84
C GLU A 217 -5.27 -16.34 -3.07
N LYS A 218 -6.22 -15.44 -2.77
CA LYS A 218 -7.64 -15.70 -2.95
C LYS A 218 -8.02 -15.93 -4.42
N ALA A 219 -7.43 -15.17 -5.33
CA ALA A 219 -7.68 -15.30 -6.76
C ALA A 219 -7.12 -16.59 -7.35
N THR A 220 -5.91 -16.97 -6.97
CA THR A 220 -5.15 -18.07 -7.58
C THR A 220 -5.15 -19.37 -6.78
N GLY A 221 -5.34 -19.31 -5.46
CA GLY A 221 -5.18 -20.44 -4.54
C GLY A 221 -3.72 -20.85 -4.28
N LYS A 222 -2.75 -20.02 -4.70
CA LYS A 222 -1.32 -20.33 -4.57
C LYS A 222 -0.81 -20.06 -3.16
N THR A 223 -0.25 -21.06 -2.52
CA THR A 223 0.18 -21.03 -1.13
C THR A 223 1.37 -20.10 -0.87
N PHE A 224 2.24 -19.90 -1.85
CA PHE A 224 3.40 -19.03 -1.65
C PHE A 224 3.02 -17.57 -1.36
N TYR A 225 1.86 -17.09 -1.81
CA TYR A 225 1.35 -15.77 -1.43
C TYR A 225 1.02 -15.69 0.07
N ARG A 226 0.60 -16.81 0.68
CA ARG A 226 0.41 -16.86 2.14
C ARG A 226 1.74 -16.74 2.88
N PHE A 227 2.80 -17.38 2.39
CA PHE A 227 4.13 -17.24 2.98
C PHE A 227 4.63 -15.79 2.91
N PHE A 228 4.39 -15.09 1.80
CA PHE A 228 4.73 -13.68 1.68
C PHE A 228 3.99 -12.80 2.71
N GLN A 229 2.69 -13.05 2.90
CA GLN A 229 1.91 -12.35 3.93
C GLN A 229 2.50 -12.59 5.33
N GLN A 230 2.86 -13.82 5.66
CA GLN A 230 3.48 -14.17 6.94
C GLN A 230 4.82 -13.47 7.15
N GLN A 231 5.66 -13.37 6.12
CA GLN A 231 6.92 -12.61 6.18
C GLN A 231 6.69 -11.12 6.45
N ILE A 232 5.65 -10.56 5.84
CA ILE A 232 5.28 -9.16 6.05
C ILE A 232 4.78 -8.94 7.48
N VAL A 233 3.94 -9.83 8.00
CA VAL A 233 3.46 -9.78 9.41
C VAL A 233 4.64 -9.88 10.38
N LEU A 234 5.56 -10.83 10.16
CA LEU A 234 6.78 -10.97 10.96
C LEU A 234 7.62 -9.68 10.95
N SER A 235 7.74 -9.02 9.78
CA SER A 235 8.41 -7.72 9.68
C SER A 235 7.77 -6.66 10.57
N VAL A 236 6.44 -6.56 10.55
CA VAL A 236 5.70 -5.55 11.32
C VAL A 236 5.83 -5.81 12.82
N ILE A 237 5.57 -7.04 13.28
CA ILE A 237 5.63 -7.38 14.72
C ILE A 237 7.01 -7.14 15.29
N GLN A 238 8.07 -7.54 14.57
CA GLN A 238 9.43 -7.40 15.09
C GLN A 238 9.96 -5.98 15.14
N ARG A 239 9.37 -5.07 14.37
CA ARG A 239 9.74 -3.66 14.40
C ARG A 239 8.98 -2.86 15.44
N GLN A 240 7.95 -3.43 16.05
CA GLN A 240 7.23 -2.74 17.10
C GLN A 240 8.15 -2.51 18.32
N ALA A 241 8.21 -1.29 18.80
CA ALA A 241 8.95 -0.94 20.00
C ALA A 241 8.16 -1.32 21.28
N ASP A 242 8.83 -1.35 22.40
CA ASP A 242 8.25 -1.76 23.69
C ASP A 242 7.06 -0.87 24.14
N ASP A 243 7.01 0.38 23.66
CA ASP A 243 5.90 1.31 23.90
C ASP A 243 4.71 1.12 22.95
N GLY A 244 4.80 0.18 22.01
CA GLY A 244 3.79 -0.13 21.01
C GLY A 244 3.94 0.65 19.70
N ALA A 245 4.93 1.54 19.56
CA ALA A 245 5.14 2.36 18.38
C ALA A 245 5.88 1.63 17.25
N TRP A 246 5.74 2.18 16.02
CA TRP A 246 6.65 1.95 14.91
C TRP A 246 7.33 3.28 14.56
N TYR A 247 8.67 3.33 14.72
CA TYR A 247 9.48 4.51 14.45
C TYR A 247 10.06 4.47 13.05
N HIS A 248 10.02 5.58 12.34
CA HIS A 248 10.34 5.66 10.91
C HIS A 248 11.55 6.53 10.60
N GLY A 249 11.66 7.71 11.21
CA GLY A 249 12.74 8.66 10.97
C GLY A 249 12.74 9.19 9.54
N MET A 250 11.58 9.62 9.02
CA MET A 250 11.43 10.11 7.65
C MET A 250 11.85 11.56 7.50
N TRP A 251 11.58 12.39 8.52
CA TRP A 251 11.64 13.83 8.44
C TRP A 251 12.85 14.45 9.12
N THR A 252 13.38 13.78 10.14
CA THR A 252 14.50 14.22 10.96
C THR A 252 15.56 13.14 11.09
N ASP A 253 16.72 13.45 11.68
CA ASP A 253 17.74 12.45 12.01
C ASP A 253 17.33 11.60 13.23
N GLU A 254 16.43 12.12 14.06
CA GLU A 254 15.77 11.36 15.10
C GLU A 254 14.69 10.44 14.50
N LYS A 255 14.43 9.35 15.19
CA LYS A 255 13.40 8.40 14.72
C LYS A 255 12.02 8.87 15.19
N GLU A 256 11.39 9.76 14.45
CA GLU A 256 9.99 10.10 14.68
C GLU A 256 9.06 8.97 14.25
N CYS A 257 7.87 8.89 14.89
CA CYS A 257 6.77 8.03 14.50
C CYS A 257 5.83 8.79 13.57
N HIS A 258 5.65 8.29 12.35
CA HIS A 258 4.66 8.81 11.41
C HIS A 258 3.34 8.05 11.59
N TYR A 259 2.33 8.69 12.16
CA TYR A 259 1.11 8.00 12.62
C TYR A 259 0.27 7.41 11.47
N ARG A 260 0.36 7.93 10.26
CA ARG A 260 -0.26 7.28 9.10
C ARG A 260 0.36 5.90 8.79
N LEU A 261 1.68 5.75 8.94
CA LEU A 261 2.35 4.47 8.77
C LEU A 261 2.03 3.53 9.93
N HIS A 262 1.96 4.08 11.16
CA HIS A 262 1.55 3.34 12.34
C HIS A 262 0.14 2.75 12.19
N THR A 263 -0.85 3.52 11.72
CA THR A 263 -2.21 3.01 11.48
C THR A 263 -2.26 1.95 10.37
N SER A 264 -1.39 2.02 9.38
CA SER A 264 -1.27 0.97 8.37
C SER A 264 -0.80 -0.36 8.97
N ALA A 265 0.12 -0.34 9.95
CA ALA A 265 0.47 -1.54 10.72
C ALA A 265 -0.75 -2.10 11.45
N LEU A 266 -1.55 -1.25 12.09
CA LEU A 266 -2.76 -1.70 12.78
C LEU A 266 -3.76 -2.38 11.84
N HIS A 267 -3.99 -1.80 10.65
CA HIS A 267 -4.89 -2.40 9.66
C HIS A 267 -4.40 -3.77 9.19
N LEU A 268 -3.10 -3.89 8.90
CA LEU A 268 -2.47 -5.16 8.53
C LEU A 268 -2.62 -6.21 9.64
N LEU A 269 -2.33 -5.84 10.90
CA LEU A 269 -2.45 -6.75 12.04
C LEU A 269 -3.91 -7.15 12.29
N MET A 270 -4.88 -6.26 12.04
CA MET A 270 -6.31 -6.60 12.12
C MET A 270 -6.73 -7.58 11.01
N ASP A 271 -6.19 -7.44 9.80
CA ASP A 271 -6.45 -8.39 8.70
C ASP A 271 -5.90 -9.78 9.05
N GLU A 272 -4.70 -9.84 9.61
CA GLU A 272 -4.10 -11.10 10.04
C GLU A 272 -4.81 -11.71 11.24
N LEU A 273 -5.23 -10.89 12.21
CA LEU A 273 -5.98 -11.36 13.38
C LEU A 273 -7.37 -11.92 13.00
N ASP A 274 -8.10 -11.23 12.11
CA ASP A 274 -9.39 -11.70 11.56
C ASP A 274 -9.26 -13.05 10.84
N ARG A 275 -8.10 -13.28 10.22
CA ARG A 275 -7.81 -14.52 9.50
C ARG A 275 -7.40 -15.67 10.41
N THR A 276 -6.50 -15.44 11.38
CA THR A 276 -5.80 -16.50 12.11
C THR A 276 -6.15 -16.59 13.58
N GLY A 277 -6.66 -15.51 14.18
CA GLY A 277 -6.84 -15.45 15.63
C GLY A 277 -5.53 -15.49 16.44
N CYS A 278 -4.37 -15.26 15.81
CA CYS A 278 -3.04 -15.42 16.42
C CYS A 278 -2.86 -14.51 17.66
N PRO A 279 -2.54 -15.08 18.86
CA PRO A 279 -2.40 -14.30 20.09
C PRO A 279 -1.29 -13.24 20.02
N GLN A 280 -0.15 -13.52 19.40
CA GLN A 280 0.97 -12.60 19.27
C GLN A 280 0.60 -11.39 18.39
N VAL A 281 -0.18 -11.62 17.33
CA VAL A 281 -0.75 -10.55 16.50
C VAL A 281 -1.71 -9.69 17.32
N LYS A 282 -2.54 -10.31 18.17
CA LYS A 282 -3.47 -9.61 19.06
C LYS A 282 -2.74 -8.75 20.08
N GLU A 283 -1.67 -9.25 20.70
CA GLU A 283 -0.85 -8.51 21.67
C GLU A 283 -0.19 -7.28 21.01
N ALA A 284 0.41 -7.46 19.83
CA ALA A 284 1.00 -6.37 19.07
C ALA A 284 -0.03 -5.31 18.68
N LEU A 285 -1.22 -5.74 18.27
CA LEU A 285 -2.34 -4.86 17.92
C LEU A 285 -2.82 -4.05 19.13
N ILE A 286 -3.02 -4.68 20.29
CA ILE A 286 -3.43 -4.02 21.55
C ILE A 286 -2.41 -2.93 21.92
N SER A 287 -1.12 -3.26 21.90
CA SER A 287 -0.05 -2.32 22.22
C SER A 287 -0.01 -1.14 21.25
N GLY A 288 -0.13 -1.41 19.94
CA GLY A 288 -0.13 -0.36 18.92
C GLY A 288 -1.36 0.57 18.99
N VAL A 289 -2.54 0.03 19.30
CA VAL A 289 -3.77 0.84 19.49
C VAL A 289 -3.65 1.67 20.76
N ALA A 290 -3.14 1.11 21.87
CA ALA A 290 -2.91 1.85 23.11
C ALA A 290 -1.92 2.99 22.93
N PHE A 291 -0.90 2.81 22.07
CA PHE A 291 0.02 3.88 21.71
C PHE A 291 -0.69 5.01 20.96
N ILE A 292 -1.33 4.72 19.82
CA ILE A 292 -1.88 5.77 18.96
C ILE A 292 -3.07 6.50 19.61
N ALA A 293 -3.84 5.83 20.45
CA ALA A 293 -4.96 6.42 21.17
C ALA A 293 -4.55 7.58 22.10
N LYS A 294 -3.30 7.62 22.57
CA LYS A 294 -2.75 8.70 23.40
C LYS A 294 -2.26 9.90 22.58
N HIS A 295 -2.08 9.74 21.26
CA HIS A 295 -1.45 10.73 20.40
C HIS A 295 -2.51 11.56 19.65
N HIS A 296 -3.24 12.36 20.40
CA HIS A 296 -4.25 13.30 19.90
C HIS A 296 -4.08 14.69 20.54
N ASP A 297 -4.75 15.65 19.98
CA ASP A 297 -4.91 17.00 20.50
C ASP A 297 -6.37 17.22 20.92
N GLU A 298 -6.60 17.94 22.01
CA GLU A 298 -7.92 18.35 22.44
C GLU A 298 -8.28 19.67 21.77
N LEU A 299 -9.38 19.64 21.03
CA LEU A 299 -9.98 20.79 20.38
C LEU A 299 -11.20 21.29 21.18
N ASP A 300 -11.66 22.52 20.91
CA ASP A 300 -12.91 23.05 21.50
C ASP A 300 -14.15 22.20 21.17
N CYS A 301 -14.06 21.34 20.16
CA CYS A 301 -15.18 20.53 19.65
C CYS A 301 -14.99 19.02 19.77
N GLY A 302 -13.89 18.55 20.36
CA GLY A 302 -13.56 17.13 20.46
C GLY A 302 -12.06 16.90 20.28
N ILE A 303 -11.63 15.66 19.97
CA ILE A 303 -10.23 15.33 19.79
C ILE A 303 -9.83 15.27 18.31
N TRP A 304 -8.55 15.46 18.02
CA TRP A 304 -7.96 15.29 16.71
C TRP A 304 -6.67 14.48 16.79
N PHE A 305 -6.62 13.32 16.13
CA PHE A 305 -5.41 12.51 16.08
C PHE A 305 -4.31 13.23 15.30
N LEU A 306 -3.11 13.24 15.85
CA LEU A 306 -1.94 13.85 15.24
C LEU A 306 -1.48 13.07 14.00
N HIS A 307 -0.71 13.73 13.16
CA HIS A 307 -0.15 13.14 11.94
C HIS A 307 1.22 12.51 12.18
N ASP A 308 1.98 13.11 13.08
CA ASP A 308 3.37 12.77 13.35
C ASP A 308 3.75 13.09 14.79
N SER A 309 4.73 12.38 15.36
CA SER A 309 5.23 12.67 16.70
C SER A 309 5.90 14.05 16.81
N LEU A 310 6.32 14.66 15.70
CA LEU A 310 6.81 16.04 15.68
C LEU A 310 5.75 17.05 16.11
N GLU A 311 4.47 16.77 15.91
CA GLU A 311 3.38 17.64 16.34
C GLU A 311 3.16 17.70 17.84
N LEU A 312 3.86 16.88 18.63
CA LEU A 312 3.75 16.88 20.08
C LEU A 312 4.21 18.18 20.72
N ASN A 313 5.18 18.89 20.11
CA ASN A 313 5.64 20.19 20.58
C ASN A 313 6.21 21.05 19.46
N GLU A 314 6.38 22.36 19.72
CA GLU A 314 6.85 23.32 18.71
C GLU A 314 8.35 23.14 18.36
N GLU A 315 9.16 22.67 19.30
CA GLU A 315 10.60 22.44 19.08
C GLU A 315 10.80 21.30 18.08
N ALA A 316 10.10 20.17 18.27
CA ALA A 316 10.13 19.05 17.34
C ALA A 316 9.62 19.44 15.95
N MET A 317 8.52 20.22 15.86
CA MET A 317 8.02 20.71 14.59
C MET A 317 8.98 21.64 13.87
N ASN A 318 9.76 22.46 14.60
CA ASN A 318 10.76 23.35 14.01
C ASN A 318 12.01 22.61 13.53
N SER A 319 12.30 21.42 14.06
CA SER A 319 13.38 20.55 13.55
C SER A 319 13.00 19.82 12.26
N GLY A 320 11.69 19.71 11.97
CA GLY A 320 11.16 19.09 10.79
C GLY A 320 11.13 20.01 9.54
N PRO A 321 10.81 19.47 8.36
CA PRO A 321 10.81 20.21 7.11
C PRO A 321 9.56 21.05 6.87
N PHE A 322 8.63 21.14 7.82
CA PHE A 322 7.31 21.74 7.61
C PHE A 322 7.25 23.23 7.89
N GLN A 323 6.51 23.97 7.07
CA GLN A 323 6.12 25.37 7.34
C GLN A 323 4.70 25.38 7.89
N TRP A 324 4.55 25.41 9.18
CA TRP A 324 3.29 25.30 9.89
C TRP A 324 2.73 26.64 10.38
N ILE A 325 1.45 26.66 10.75
CA ILE A 325 0.70 27.82 11.21
C ILE A 325 0.36 27.62 12.69
N SER A 326 0.98 28.43 13.57
CA SER A 326 0.81 28.36 15.03
C SER A 326 -0.54 28.83 15.56
N LYS A 327 -1.44 29.35 14.71
CA LYS A 327 -2.76 29.86 15.13
C LYS A 327 -3.61 28.76 15.75
N ARG A 328 -4.21 29.02 16.91
CA ARG A 328 -5.09 28.11 17.65
C ARG A 328 -6.49 28.01 17.06
N THR A 329 -6.61 27.58 15.82
CA THR A 329 -7.91 27.34 15.18
C THR A 329 -8.59 26.13 15.82
N LEU A 330 -9.88 26.25 16.17
CA LEU A 330 -10.64 25.21 16.89
C LEU A 330 -10.01 24.83 18.25
N GLY A 331 -9.25 25.71 18.89
CA GLY A 331 -8.59 25.44 20.15
C GLY A 331 -7.32 24.59 20.08
N LYS A 332 -6.92 24.15 18.87
CA LYS A 332 -5.78 23.25 18.69
C LYS A 332 -4.48 23.77 19.34
N ARG A 333 -3.59 22.86 19.75
CA ARG A 333 -2.21 23.23 20.10
C ARG A 333 -1.49 23.85 18.88
N PRO A 334 -0.55 24.78 19.11
CA PRO A 334 0.12 25.49 18.00
C PRO A 334 0.75 24.56 16.97
N SER A 335 1.44 23.51 17.39
CA SER A 335 2.20 22.58 16.55
C SER A 335 1.33 21.63 15.73
N ASN A 336 0.06 21.42 16.08
CA ASN A 336 -0.83 20.52 15.34
C ASN A 336 -1.21 21.10 13.98
N MET A 337 -0.95 20.36 12.90
CA MET A 337 -1.29 20.73 11.52
C MET A 337 -2.76 20.50 11.18
N LEU A 338 -3.49 19.73 11.95
CA LEU A 338 -4.85 19.24 11.66
C LEU A 338 -4.90 18.52 10.29
N VAL A 339 -4.09 17.47 10.15
CA VAL A 339 -4.03 16.65 8.95
C VAL A 339 -5.24 15.73 8.87
N LEU A 340 -6.01 15.84 7.79
CA LEU A 340 -7.31 15.17 7.65
C LEU A 340 -7.16 13.65 7.49
N ASN A 341 -6.36 13.20 6.54
CA ASN A 341 -6.27 11.78 6.17
C ASN A 341 -5.78 10.89 7.33
N THR A 342 -4.80 11.32 8.12
CA THR A 342 -4.34 10.54 9.29
C THR A 342 -5.39 10.48 10.38
N HIS A 343 -6.07 11.60 10.66
CA HIS A 343 -7.15 11.64 11.64
C HIS A 343 -8.30 10.69 11.27
N LEU A 344 -8.74 10.69 10.00
CA LEU A 344 -9.78 9.79 9.52
C LEU A 344 -9.36 8.33 9.63
N ASP A 345 -8.16 8.00 9.17
CA ASP A 345 -7.64 6.63 9.16
C ASP A 345 -7.43 6.09 10.58
N THR A 346 -6.92 6.90 11.51
CA THR A 346 -6.78 6.52 12.92
C THR A 346 -8.14 6.26 13.57
N THR A 347 -9.14 7.12 13.29
CA THR A 347 -10.50 6.93 13.78
C THR A 347 -11.10 5.62 13.27
N ILE A 348 -10.92 5.30 11.98
CA ILE A 348 -11.35 4.03 11.38
C ILE A 348 -10.62 2.85 12.02
N ALA A 349 -9.30 2.95 12.22
CA ALA A 349 -8.49 1.87 12.79
C ALA A 349 -8.94 1.51 14.21
N ILE A 350 -9.14 2.51 15.08
CA ILE A 350 -9.59 2.27 16.46
C ILE A 350 -11.02 1.70 16.50
N ASN A 351 -11.93 2.20 15.64
CA ASN A 351 -13.28 1.65 15.53
C ASN A 351 -13.29 0.19 15.06
N ARG A 352 -12.45 -0.12 14.08
CA ARG A 352 -12.28 -1.49 13.57
C ARG A 352 -11.69 -2.41 14.63
N TYR A 353 -10.70 -1.93 15.41
CA TYR A 353 -10.16 -2.66 16.54
C TYR A 353 -11.26 -3.03 17.55
N GLN A 354 -12.09 -2.06 17.95
CA GLN A 354 -13.23 -2.33 18.87
C GLN A 354 -14.19 -3.39 18.31
N SER A 355 -14.50 -3.29 17.02
CA SER A 355 -15.41 -4.24 16.37
C SER A 355 -14.84 -5.66 16.26
N LEU A 356 -13.51 -5.79 16.17
CA LEU A 356 -12.84 -7.08 16.02
C LEU A 356 -12.54 -7.75 17.37
N THR A 357 -12.33 -6.96 18.43
CA THR A 357 -11.89 -7.46 19.74
C THR A 357 -12.95 -7.37 20.83
N ASP A 358 -14.09 -6.71 20.56
CA ASP A 358 -15.13 -6.35 21.54
C ASP A 358 -14.63 -5.46 22.70
N ASP A 359 -13.47 -4.80 22.53
CA ASP A 359 -12.88 -3.90 23.50
C ASP A 359 -13.37 -2.47 23.30
N LEU A 360 -14.33 -2.03 24.12
CA LEU A 360 -15.01 -0.73 23.99
C LEU A 360 -14.33 0.43 24.73
N GLN A 361 -13.11 0.25 25.25
CA GLN A 361 -12.43 1.28 26.07
C GLN A 361 -12.23 2.62 25.34
N TYR A 362 -12.21 2.62 24.00
CA TYR A 362 -11.99 3.82 23.18
C TYR A 362 -13.30 4.42 22.59
N ALA A 363 -14.49 3.94 23.02
CA ALA A 363 -15.77 4.38 22.45
C ALA A 363 -15.98 5.90 22.57
N GLU A 364 -15.67 6.50 23.73
CA GLU A 364 -15.80 7.95 23.94
C GLU A 364 -14.75 8.75 23.14
N LEU A 365 -13.53 8.20 22.98
CA LEU A 365 -12.51 8.80 22.13
C LEU A 365 -12.95 8.89 20.67
N ILE A 366 -13.54 7.80 20.14
CA ILE A 366 -14.12 7.77 18.79
C ILE A 366 -15.24 8.79 18.66
N LYS A 367 -16.20 8.83 19.59
CA LYS A 367 -17.30 9.82 19.56
C LYS A 367 -16.78 11.24 19.49
N SER A 368 -15.74 11.54 20.29
CA SER A 368 -15.10 12.85 20.31
C SER A 368 -14.42 13.17 18.96
N ALA A 369 -13.75 12.19 18.33
CA ALA A 369 -13.17 12.32 17.01
C ALA A 369 -14.22 12.53 15.91
N LEU A 370 -15.39 11.87 15.98
CA LEU A 370 -16.48 12.07 15.03
C LEU A 370 -17.02 13.50 15.08
N VAL A 371 -17.17 14.09 16.27
CA VAL A 371 -17.62 15.48 16.44
C VAL A 371 -16.63 16.47 15.84
N SER A 372 -15.35 16.32 16.11
CA SER A 372 -14.31 17.20 15.56
C SER A 372 -14.16 17.06 14.03
N THR A 373 -14.28 15.83 13.50
CA THR A 373 -14.30 15.58 12.05
C THR A 373 -15.43 16.34 11.38
N ARG A 374 -16.68 16.19 11.87
CA ARG A 374 -17.85 16.87 11.34
C ARG A 374 -17.67 18.39 11.40
N THR A 375 -17.22 18.91 12.55
CA THR A 375 -17.00 20.35 12.75
C THR A 375 -15.96 20.90 11.76
N ALA A 376 -14.83 20.20 11.57
CA ALA A 376 -13.77 20.63 10.66
C ALA A 376 -14.22 20.59 9.19
N LEU A 377 -14.97 19.56 8.78
CA LEU A 377 -15.49 19.43 7.41
C LEU A 377 -16.60 20.49 7.11
N ASP A 378 -17.39 20.84 8.11
CA ASP A 378 -18.45 21.86 7.96
C ASP A 378 -17.95 23.30 8.14
N LEU A 379 -16.68 23.51 8.49
CA LEU A 379 -16.11 24.83 8.70
C LEU A 379 -16.04 25.63 7.39
N LYS A 380 -16.86 26.68 7.26
CA LYS A 380 -17.03 27.47 6.03
C LYS A 380 -16.86 28.99 6.26
N PRO A 381 -15.79 29.46 6.92
CA PRO A 381 -15.57 30.89 7.14
C PRO A 381 -15.36 31.60 5.81
N ALA A 382 -15.69 32.89 5.79
CA ALA A 382 -15.48 33.77 4.64
C ALA A 382 -15.92 33.17 3.29
N ASN A 383 -17.07 32.51 3.25
CA ASN A 383 -17.55 31.80 2.04
C ASN A 383 -17.70 32.74 0.83
N TRP A 384 -18.03 34.04 1.07
CA TRP A 384 -18.08 35.08 0.07
C TRP A 384 -16.73 35.33 -0.64
N LEU A 385 -15.60 35.14 0.09
CA LEU A 385 -14.24 35.26 -0.46
C LEU A 385 -13.84 33.95 -1.15
N TYR A 386 -14.08 32.81 -0.52
CA TYR A 386 -13.65 31.51 -1.05
C TYR A 386 -14.39 31.11 -2.34
N LYS A 387 -15.64 31.52 -2.55
CA LYS A 387 -16.37 31.20 -3.79
C LYS A 387 -15.67 31.72 -5.05
N PRO A 388 -15.42 33.05 -5.22
CA PRO A 388 -14.72 33.54 -6.39
C PRO A 388 -13.25 33.10 -6.44
N LEU A 389 -12.58 32.98 -5.29
CA LEU A 389 -11.20 32.50 -5.20
C LEU A 389 -11.04 31.09 -5.76
N PHE A 390 -11.84 30.14 -5.28
CA PHE A 390 -11.76 28.74 -5.72
C PHE A 390 -12.42 28.49 -7.07
N TRP A 391 -13.28 29.36 -7.55
CA TRP A 391 -13.65 29.38 -8.96
C TRP A 391 -12.41 29.66 -9.84
N ALA A 392 -11.65 30.72 -9.54
CA ALA A 392 -10.45 31.08 -10.29
C ALA A 392 -9.31 30.04 -10.15
N ILE A 393 -9.02 29.56 -8.93
CA ILE A 393 -8.02 28.51 -8.66
C ILE A 393 -8.42 27.21 -9.34
N GLY A 394 -9.72 26.86 -9.35
CA GLY A 394 -10.24 25.68 -10.03
C GLY A 394 -9.89 25.62 -11.52
N LEU A 395 -9.76 26.78 -12.18
CA LEU A 395 -9.30 26.84 -13.58
C LEU A 395 -7.87 26.33 -13.75
N THR A 396 -7.02 26.43 -12.73
CA THR A 396 -5.64 25.92 -12.75
C THR A 396 -5.57 24.39 -12.59
N MET A 397 -6.64 23.81 -12.07
CA MET A 397 -6.79 22.36 -11.88
C MET A 397 -7.31 21.65 -13.13
N LEU A 398 -7.69 22.39 -14.18
CA LEU A 398 -8.10 21.82 -15.45
C LEU A 398 -6.90 21.28 -16.22
N PRO A 399 -7.01 20.10 -16.89
CA PRO A 399 -6.03 19.61 -17.84
C PRO A 399 -5.75 20.64 -18.94
N THR A 400 -4.55 20.61 -19.49
CA THR A 400 -4.08 21.58 -20.51
C THR A 400 -5.03 21.68 -21.70
N GLU A 401 -5.56 20.56 -22.15
CA GLU A 401 -6.51 20.49 -23.27
C GLU A 401 -7.81 21.26 -22.98
N LYS A 402 -8.46 20.98 -21.84
CA LYS A 402 -9.65 21.72 -21.38
C LYS A 402 -9.36 23.20 -21.16
N ALA A 403 -8.20 23.52 -20.59
CA ALA A 403 -7.78 24.89 -20.32
C ALA A 403 -7.58 25.72 -21.60
N ARG A 404 -7.13 25.09 -22.71
CA ARG A 404 -6.98 25.79 -24.02
C ARG A 404 -8.31 26.16 -24.65
N GLN A 405 -9.37 25.43 -24.35
CA GLN A 405 -10.73 25.67 -24.88
C GLN A 405 -11.44 26.83 -24.16
N LEU A 406 -10.90 27.35 -23.05
CA LEU A 406 -11.47 28.46 -22.32
C LEU A 406 -11.36 29.77 -23.14
N ALA A 407 -12.36 30.65 -23.02
CA ALA A 407 -12.34 32.00 -23.61
C ALA A 407 -11.14 32.81 -23.11
N ALA A 408 -10.64 33.75 -23.94
CA ALA A 408 -9.44 34.53 -23.64
C ALA A 408 -9.47 35.26 -22.28
N PRO A 409 -10.56 35.90 -21.84
CA PRO A 409 -10.62 36.53 -20.51
C PRO A 409 -10.53 35.52 -19.38
N ILE A 410 -11.14 34.34 -19.52
CA ILE A 410 -11.07 33.27 -18.50
C ILE A 410 -9.65 32.69 -18.41
N ARG A 411 -8.94 32.55 -19.54
CA ARG A 411 -7.52 32.17 -19.53
C ARG A 411 -6.63 33.21 -18.83
N ALA A 412 -6.95 34.51 -18.94
CA ALA A 412 -6.24 35.57 -18.21
C ALA A 412 -6.46 35.41 -16.69
N ILE A 413 -7.71 35.18 -16.26
CA ILE A 413 -8.03 34.88 -14.84
C ILE A 413 -7.27 33.66 -14.35
N LYS A 414 -7.20 32.56 -15.15
CA LYS A 414 -6.42 31.37 -14.82
C LYS A 414 -4.94 31.68 -14.56
N ARG A 415 -4.31 32.56 -15.38
CA ARG A 415 -2.92 32.98 -15.18
C ARG A 415 -2.76 33.74 -13.87
N ILE A 416 -3.63 34.71 -13.61
CA ILE A 416 -3.63 35.48 -12.35
C ILE A 416 -3.78 34.50 -11.16
N ALA A 417 -4.66 33.51 -11.27
CA ALA A 417 -4.82 32.51 -10.23
C ALA A 417 -3.54 31.68 -9.99
N ALA A 418 -2.88 31.23 -11.06
CA ALA A 418 -1.63 30.47 -10.98
C ALA A 418 -0.48 31.29 -10.42
N ASP A 419 -0.31 32.54 -10.90
CA ASP A 419 0.85 33.36 -10.59
C ASP A 419 0.74 34.08 -9.24
N PHE A 420 -0.47 34.39 -8.80
CA PHE A 420 -0.71 35.24 -7.63
C PHE A 420 -1.63 34.61 -6.58
N LEU A 421 -2.86 34.15 -6.94
CA LEU A 421 -3.86 33.74 -5.94
C LEU A 421 -3.43 32.51 -5.17
N ILE A 422 -2.81 31.51 -5.83
CA ILE A 422 -2.29 30.31 -5.19
C ILE A 422 -1.22 30.64 -4.15
N LYS A 423 -0.34 31.61 -4.45
CA LYS A 423 0.71 32.06 -3.51
C LYS A 423 0.14 32.78 -2.28
N LYS A 424 -1.05 33.37 -2.41
CA LYS A 424 -1.75 34.05 -1.30
C LYS A 424 -2.67 33.11 -0.49
N LEU A 425 -2.94 31.93 -1.01
CA LEU A 425 -3.85 30.98 -0.36
C LEU A 425 -3.42 30.60 1.07
N PRO A 426 -2.13 30.34 1.37
CA PRO A 426 -1.70 30.05 2.74
C PRO A 426 -2.03 31.16 3.74
N ASP A 427 -1.84 32.44 3.35
CA ASP A 427 -2.16 33.58 4.21
C ASP A 427 -3.69 33.71 4.43
N ILE A 428 -4.48 33.46 3.38
CA ILE A 428 -5.94 33.45 3.46
C ILE A 428 -6.42 32.34 4.38
N LYS A 429 -5.86 31.11 4.25
CA LYS A 429 -6.17 29.97 5.13
C LYS A 429 -5.79 30.26 6.57
N ALA A 430 -4.63 30.88 6.82
CA ALA A 430 -4.21 31.27 8.16
C ALA A 430 -5.22 32.22 8.84
N ARG A 431 -5.87 33.10 8.07
CA ARG A 431 -6.87 34.04 8.58
C ARG A 431 -8.26 33.42 8.68
N PHE A 432 -8.65 32.63 7.70
CA PHE A 432 -9.96 32.00 7.57
C PHE A 432 -9.80 30.49 7.29
N PRO A 433 -9.40 29.69 8.29
CA PRO A 433 -9.06 28.29 8.10
C PRO A 433 -10.23 27.48 7.58
N ARG A 434 -9.97 26.58 6.61
CA ARG A 434 -10.98 25.78 5.94
C ARG A 434 -10.35 24.57 5.27
N LEU A 435 -10.99 23.40 5.35
CA LEU A 435 -10.59 22.18 4.67
C LEU A 435 -11.35 21.99 3.34
N VAL A 436 -12.68 22.13 3.37
CA VAL A 436 -13.55 21.86 2.23
C VAL A 436 -13.80 23.14 1.44
N MET A 437 -13.37 23.20 0.20
CA MET A 437 -13.50 24.37 -0.66
C MET A 437 -14.84 24.38 -1.44
N PRO A 438 -15.33 25.55 -1.84
CA PRO A 438 -16.64 25.67 -2.49
C PRO A 438 -16.80 24.90 -3.80
N ASN A 439 -15.71 24.63 -4.52
CA ASN A 439 -15.71 23.87 -5.77
C ASN A 439 -15.69 22.34 -5.58
N GLY A 440 -15.48 21.84 -4.36
CA GLY A 440 -15.35 20.40 -4.05
C GLY A 440 -13.92 19.94 -3.81
N TYR A 441 -12.92 20.82 -3.90
CA TYR A 441 -11.57 20.50 -3.47
C TYR A 441 -11.52 20.39 -1.93
N ILE A 442 -10.81 19.36 -1.43
CA ILE A 442 -10.56 19.14 0.00
C ILE A 442 -9.05 19.18 0.21
N ASP A 443 -8.60 20.10 1.06
CA ASP A 443 -7.19 20.25 1.37
C ASP A 443 -6.72 19.14 2.34
N ARG A 444 -5.40 18.88 2.34
CA ARG A 444 -4.78 17.85 3.20
C ARG A 444 -4.89 18.20 4.67
N GLU A 445 -4.59 19.44 5.00
CA GLU A 445 -4.51 19.93 6.38
C GLU A 445 -5.02 21.36 6.50
N LEU A 446 -5.41 21.70 7.74
CA LEU A 446 -5.94 23.03 8.04
C LEU A 446 -4.85 24.07 8.27
N SER A 447 -3.75 23.69 8.90
CA SER A 447 -2.77 24.59 9.51
C SER A 447 -1.35 24.46 8.95
N LEU A 448 -1.19 24.06 7.70
CA LEU A 448 0.08 24.08 6.99
C LEU A 448 0.11 25.25 5.98
N ARG A 449 1.29 25.87 5.77
CA ARG A 449 1.48 26.97 4.81
C ARG A 449 1.60 26.50 3.35
N THR A 450 1.76 25.23 3.12
CA THR A 450 1.69 24.61 1.79
C THR A 450 0.29 24.11 1.52
N TRP A 451 -0.04 23.85 0.27
CA TRP A 451 -1.23 23.09 -0.08
C TRP A 451 -0.87 21.99 -1.07
N ALA A 452 -1.48 20.83 -0.89
CA ALA A 452 -1.15 19.63 -1.62
C ALA A 452 -2.34 19.17 -2.46
N VAL A 453 -2.42 19.68 -3.69
CA VAL A 453 -3.52 19.40 -4.63
C VAL A 453 -3.69 17.90 -4.90
N ASP A 454 -2.59 17.18 -4.95
CA ASP A 454 -2.50 15.74 -5.17
C ASP A 454 -3.10 14.90 -4.02
N TYR A 455 -3.26 15.49 -2.82
CA TYR A 455 -3.93 14.83 -1.70
C TYR A 455 -5.45 14.75 -1.84
N GLN A 456 -6.05 15.39 -2.84
CA GLN A 456 -7.48 15.26 -3.10
C GLN A 456 -7.92 13.80 -3.19
N THR A 457 -7.19 12.97 -3.91
CA THR A 457 -7.56 11.55 -4.10
C THR A 457 -7.31 10.70 -2.86
N ILE A 458 -6.28 11.02 -2.07
CA ILE A 458 -6.01 10.37 -0.78
C ILE A 458 -7.13 10.70 0.21
N ASN A 459 -7.51 11.99 0.32
CA ASN A 459 -8.63 12.40 1.16
C ASN A 459 -9.95 11.75 0.75
N LEU A 460 -10.19 11.58 -0.56
CA LEU A 460 -11.38 10.89 -1.06
C LEU A 460 -11.39 9.40 -0.74
N MET A 461 -10.24 8.74 -0.77
CA MET A 461 -10.10 7.35 -0.34
C MET A 461 -10.49 7.21 1.14
N ASP A 462 -9.86 8.01 2.00
CA ASP A 462 -10.11 7.93 3.44
C ASP A 462 -11.53 8.39 3.83
N LEU A 463 -12.08 9.42 3.18
CA LEU A 463 -13.47 9.81 3.38
C LEU A 463 -14.47 8.76 2.89
N SER A 464 -14.15 8.02 1.83
CA SER A 464 -15.00 6.91 1.35
C SER A 464 -15.00 5.74 2.34
N ARG A 465 -13.84 5.42 2.93
CA ARG A 465 -13.70 4.45 4.02
C ARG A 465 -14.44 4.92 5.28
N TYR A 466 -14.24 6.19 5.65
CA TYR A 466 -14.89 6.80 6.80
C TYR A 466 -16.43 6.81 6.68
N ALA A 467 -16.96 7.17 5.50
CA ALA A 467 -18.41 7.13 5.23
C ALA A 467 -19.01 5.73 5.36
N ARG A 468 -18.22 4.69 5.09
CA ARG A 468 -18.63 3.30 5.28
C ARG A 468 -18.57 2.88 6.76
N ALA A 469 -17.52 3.25 7.47
CA ALA A 469 -17.32 2.93 8.88
C ALA A 469 -18.31 3.67 9.80
N PHE A 470 -18.67 4.90 9.43
CA PHE A 470 -19.50 5.80 10.22
C PHE A 470 -20.63 6.42 9.38
N PRO A 471 -21.62 5.62 8.96
CA PRO A 471 -22.71 6.10 8.12
C PRO A 471 -23.55 7.17 8.84
N GLY A 472 -23.71 8.32 8.19
CA GLY A 472 -24.50 9.44 8.74
C GLY A 472 -23.74 10.39 9.67
N GLU A 473 -22.49 10.12 10.04
CA GLU A 473 -21.72 10.94 10.99
C GLU A 473 -21.16 12.24 10.39
N PHE A 474 -21.21 12.41 9.08
CA PHE A 474 -20.90 13.68 8.42
C PHE A 474 -21.81 13.91 7.20
N ASN A 475 -21.80 15.14 6.67
CA ASN A 475 -22.59 15.48 5.49
C ASN A 475 -21.95 14.83 4.23
N GLU A 476 -22.52 13.72 3.76
CA GLU A 476 -22.05 12.99 2.57
C GLU A 476 -22.07 13.83 1.28
N ASP A 477 -22.82 14.94 1.21
CA ASP A 477 -22.79 15.84 0.05
C ASP A 477 -21.39 16.44 -0.17
N ILE A 478 -20.59 16.56 0.90
CA ILE A 478 -19.18 16.97 0.81
C ILE A 478 -18.40 15.97 -0.04
N LEU A 479 -18.52 14.68 0.29
CA LEU A 479 -17.85 13.60 -0.45
C LEU A 479 -18.39 13.49 -1.88
N ASN A 480 -19.72 13.50 -2.07
CA ASN A 480 -20.34 13.44 -3.39
C ASN A 480 -19.87 14.58 -4.30
N LYS A 481 -19.81 15.79 -3.78
CA LYS A 481 -19.35 16.97 -4.51
C LYS A 481 -17.85 16.89 -4.83
N ALA A 482 -17.04 16.42 -3.90
CA ALA A 482 -15.60 16.28 -4.10
C ALA A 482 -15.27 15.18 -5.12
N MET A 483 -15.99 14.06 -5.10
CA MET A 483 -15.89 13.01 -6.13
C MET A 483 -16.27 13.54 -7.52
N ALA A 484 -17.41 14.23 -7.64
CA ALA A 484 -17.85 14.84 -8.89
C ALA A 484 -16.84 15.89 -9.39
N PHE A 485 -16.36 16.77 -8.51
CA PHE A 485 -15.32 17.75 -8.85
C PHE A 485 -14.07 17.06 -9.42
N THR A 486 -13.58 16.02 -8.80
CA THR A 486 -12.37 15.29 -9.24
C THR A 486 -12.58 14.67 -10.61
N HIS A 487 -13.72 14.01 -10.84
CA HIS A 487 -14.05 13.37 -12.12
C HIS A 487 -14.30 14.40 -13.23
N ASP A 488 -15.22 15.35 -13.02
CA ASP A 488 -15.74 16.25 -14.06
C ASP A 488 -14.71 17.28 -14.53
N THR A 489 -13.84 17.75 -13.62
CA THR A 489 -12.76 18.67 -13.99
C THR A 489 -11.67 17.97 -14.81
N GLY A 490 -11.50 16.66 -14.67
CA GLY A 490 -10.37 15.92 -15.22
C GLY A 490 -9.08 16.13 -14.42
N LEU A 491 -9.22 16.34 -13.11
CA LEU A 491 -8.13 16.62 -12.18
C LEU A 491 -7.04 15.54 -12.23
N ILE A 492 -7.41 14.27 -12.39
CA ILE A 492 -6.45 13.16 -12.50
C ILE A 492 -5.53 13.31 -13.70
N LYS A 493 -6.06 13.71 -14.87
CA LYS A 493 -5.24 14.04 -16.05
C LYS A 493 -4.32 15.22 -15.75
N ARG A 494 -4.79 16.21 -15.00
CA ARG A 494 -3.98 17.38 -14.60
C ARG A 494 -2.80 16.98 -13.70
N TYR A 495 -2.96 16.04 -12.78
CA TYR A 495 -1.85 15.56 -11.94
C TYR A 495 -0.70 15.00 -12.78
N ARG A 496 -1.02 14.25 -13.85
CA ARG A 496 -0.01 13.72 -14.78
C ARG A 496 0.74 14.82 -15.52
N GLU A 497 0.05 15.91 -15.88
CA GLU A 497 0.66 17.06 -16.57
C GLU A 497 1.56 17.90 -15.64
N LEU A 498 1.31 17.90 -14.32
CA LEU A 498 2.06 18.71 -13.36
C LEU A 498 3.48 18.19 -13.13
N ALA A 499 3.65 16.89 -12.95
CA ALA A 499 4.93 16.22 -12.81
C ALA A 499 4.77 14.70 -12.86
N PRO A 500 5.76 13.95 -13.35
CA PRO A 500 5.73 12.47 -13.30
C PRO A 500 5.54 11.91 -11.89
N GLY A 501 6.14 12.54 -10.87
CA GLY A 501 5.99 12.13 -9.47
C GLY A 501 4.60 12.30 -8.87
N LYS A 502 3.69 13.06 -9.52
CA LYS A 502 2.30 13.24 -9.04
C LYS A 502 1.28 12.31 -9.70
N ARG A 503 1.70 11.46 -10.61
CA ARG A 503 0.83 10.48 -11.28
C ARG A 503 0.23 9.45 -10.33
N TYR A 504 0.83 9.24 -9.14
CA TYR A 504 0.35 8.32 -8.10
C TYR A 504 -1.09 8.62 -7.64
N ALA A 505 -1.54 9.88 -7.78
CA ALA A 505 -2.92 10.26 -7.47
C ALA A 505 -3.97 9.45 -8.25
N THR A 506 -3.60 8.86 -9.41
CA THR A 506 -4.47 7.95 -10.17
C THR A 506 -4.73 6.66 -9.40
N GLY A 507 -3.72 6.06 -8.78
CA GLY A 507 -3.89 4.84 -7.96
C GLY A 507 -4.79 5.08 -6.75
N PHE A 508 -4.60 6.19 -6.04
CA PHE A 508 -5.48 6.58 -4.94
C PHE A 508 -6.91 6.95 -5.40
N TRP A 509 -7.07 7.42 -6.63
CA TRP A 509 -8.39 7.62 -7.20
C TRP A 509 -9.14 6.32 -7.42
N VAL A 510 -8.46 5.28 -7.89
CA VAL A 510 -9.02 3.91 -8.01
C VAL A 510 -9.45 3.40 -6.65
N GLU A 511 -8.61 3.51 -5.61
CA GLU A 511 -8.97 3.12 -4.24
C GLU A 511 -10.19 3.90 -3.71
N ALA A 512 -10.24 5.22 -3.91
CA ALA A 512 -11.37 6.04 -3.49
C ALA A 512 -12.68 5.58 -4.15
N LEU A 513 -12.65 5.26 -5.44
CA LEU A 513 -13.80 4.75 -6.19
C LEU A 513 -14.18 3.34 -5.75
N TYR A 514 -13.20 2.47 -5.51
CA TYR A 514 -13.43 1.13 -4.99
C TYR A 514 -14.20 1.18 -3.65
N HIS A 515 -13.69 1.94 -2.68
CA HIS A 515 -14.36 2.10 -1.38
C HIS A 515 -15.73 2.78 -1.51
N ARG A 516 -15.89 3.71 -2.47
CA ARG A 516 -17.21 4.30 -2.73
C ARG A 516 -18.18 3.30 -3.34
N CYS A 517 -17.74 2.42 -4.23
CA CYS A 517 -18.55 1.32 -4.77
C CYS A 517 -18.96 0.31 -3.69
N LEU A 518 -18.11 0.04 -2.70
CA LEU A 518 -18.48 -0.79 -1.54
C LEU A 518 -19.59 -0.16 -0.70
N ALA A 519 -19.58 1.17 -0.54
CA ALA A 519 -20.55 1.91 0.27
C ALA A 519 -21.87 2.17 -0.47
N LYS A 520 -21.84 2.35 -1.80
CA LYS A 520 -23.01 2.78 -2.60
C LYS A 520 -23.19 1.92 -3.86
N GLY A 521 -24.46 1.59 -4.16
CA GLY A 521 -24.84 0.80 -5.34
C GLY A 521 -24.90 1.58 -6.67
N ASP A 522 -24.60 2.89 -6.68
CA ASP A 522 -24.74 3.74 -7.86
C ASP A 522 -23.85 3.30 -9.02
N VAL A 523 -24.42 3.08 -10.19
CA VAL A 523 -23.74 2.68 -11.42
C VAL A 523 -22.64 3.65 -11.84
N LYS A 524 -22.85 4.95 -11.62
CA LYS A 524 -21.86 5.98 -11.98
C LYS A 524 -20.48 5.73 -11.35
N TYR A 525 -20.43 5.23 -10.10
CA TYR A 525 -19.15 4.96 -9.43
C TYR A 525 -18.44 3.75 -10.04
N ARG A 526 -19.19 2.73 -10.52
CA ARG A 526 -18.62 1.58 -11.26
C ARG A 526 -18.08 2.01 -12.62
N GLN A 527 -18.79 2.89 -13.32
CA GLN A 527 -18.31 3.50 -14.57
C GLN A 527 -17.01 4.29 -14.37
N TRP A 528 -16.95 5.10 -13.30
CA TRP A 528 -15.76 5.86 -12.97
C TRP A 528 -14.60 4.96 -12.55
N LEU A 529 -14.88 3.88 -11.78
CA LEU A 529 -13.89 2.88 -11.39
C LEU A 529 -13.30 2.17 -12.62
N ALA A 530 -14.14 1.67 -13.53
CA ALA A 530 -13.70 1.03 -14.76
C ALA A 530 -12.80 1.97 -15.58
N LYS A 531 -13.20 3.24 -15.75
CA LYS A 531 -12.39 4.24 -16.44
C LYS A 531 -11.06 4.51 -15.74
N ALA A 532 -11.05 4.61 -14.41
CA ALA A 532 -9.83 4.83 -13.65
C ALA A 532 -8.88 3.62 -13.71
N MET A 533 -9.40 2.39 -13.74
CA MET A 533 -8.62 1.17 -13.96
C MET A 533 -7.95 1.19 -15.35
N LEU A 534 -8.67 1.58 -16.41
CA LEU A 534 -8.09 1.75 -17.75
C LEU A 534 -6.97 2.79 -17.75
N GLU A 535 -7.16 3.92 -17.05
CA GLU A 535 -6.14 4.96 -16.93
C GLU A 535 -4.89 4.46 -16.17
N CYS A 536 -5.06 3.67 -15.11
CA CYS A 536 -3.95 3.04 -14.38
C CYS A 536 -3.17 2.07 -15.28
N HIS A 537 -3.88 1.24 -16.04
CA HIS A 537 -3.27 0.32 -16.99
C HIS A 537 -2.44 1.08 -18.03
N ASP A 538 -3.01 2.08 -18.68
CA ASP A 538 -2.34 2.89 -19.72
C ASP A 538 -1.09 3.62 -19.21
N LEU A 539 -1.02 3.88 -17.92
CA LEU A 539 0.13 4.51 -17.26
C LEU A 539 1.19 3.53 -16.79
N GLY A 540 0.94 2.22 -16.90
CA GLY A 540 1.79 1.19 -16.31
C GLY A 540 1.89 1.31 -14.78
N PHE A 541 0.81 1.77 -14.13
CA PHE A 541 0.77 2.00 -12.68
C PHE A 541 0.37 0.77 -11.90
N GLY A 542 -0.22 -0.21 -12.57
CA GLY A 542 -0.84 -1.37 -11.93
C GLY A 542 -2.20 -1.05 -11.31
N MET A 543 -2.82 -2.09 -10.79
CA MET A 543 -4.14 -2.00 -10.13
C MET A 543 -3.98 -1.68 -8.64
N ALA A 544 -4.99 -1.06 -8.06
CA ALA A 544 -4.99 -0.78 -6.64
C ALA A 544 -5.03 -2.09 -5.80
N PRO A 545 -4.32 -2.18 -4.67
CA PRO A 545 -4.20 -3.41 -3.87
C PRO A 545 -5.54 -4.01 -3.43
N SER A 546 -6.54 -3.18 -3.14
CA SER A 546 -7.85 -3.61 -2.66
C SER A 546 -8.73 -4.29 -3.72
N LEU A 547 -8.41 -4.16 -5.02
CA LEU A 547 -9.32 -4.55 -6.10
C LEU A 547 -9.64 -6.04 -6.15
N LEU A 548 -8.79 -6.92 -5.63
CA LEU A 548 -9.08 -8.36 -5.57
C LEU A 548 -9.97 -8.76 -4.38
N GLY A 549 -10.57 -7.78 -3.71
CA GLY A 549 -11.56 -7.99 -2.67
C GLY A 549 -11.03 -8.57 -1.36
N SER A 550 -9.71 -8.46 -1.12
CA SER A 550 -9.06 -8.98 0.08
C SER A 550 -9.13 -8.06 1.30
N ASN A 551 -9.80 -6.92 1.18
CA ASN A 551 -9.90 -5.94 2.25
C ASN A 551 -10.91 -6.38 3.32
N SER A 552 -10.44 -6.93 4.44
CA SER A 552 -11.27 -7.41 5.54
C SER A 552 -11.96 -6.28 6.33
N GLU A 553 -11.52 -5.02 6.14
CA GLU A 553 -12.25 -3.83 6.62
C GLU A 553 -13.67 -3.74 6.04
N ALA A 554 -13.87 -4.22 4.82
CA ALA A 554 -15.18 -4.22 4.17
C ALA A 554 -16.05 -5.44 4.53
N VAL A 555 -15.44 -6.63 4.48
CA VAL A 555 -16.10 -7.91 4.78
C VAL A 555 -15.09 -8.82 5.48
N PRO A 556 -15.39 -9.33 6.69
CA PRO A 556 -14.52 -10.25 7.41
C PRO A 556 -14.08 -11.42 6.54
N PHE A 557 -12.84 -11.87 6.72
CA PHE A 557 -12.20 -12.92 5.90
C PHE A 557 -13.08 -14.18 5.77
N ALA A 558 -13.63 -14.67 6.87
CA ALA A 558 -14.48 -15.86 6.90
C ALA A 558 -15.81 -15.72 6.12
N ARG A 559 -16.24 -14.50 5.80
CA ARG A 559 -17.46 -14.21 5.03
C ARG A 559 -17.22 -13.85 3.58
N GLN A 560 -15.98 -13.85 3.13
CA GLN A 560 -15.65 -13.50 1.76
C GLN A 560 -15.90 -14.68 0.83
N SER A 561 -16.75 -14.48 -0.18
CA SER A 561 -17.04 -15.49 -1.20
C SER A 561 -15.91 -15.64 -2.21
N LEU A 562 -15.74 -16.85 -2.75
CA LEU A 562 -14.91 -17.08 -3.92
C LEU A 562 -15.63 -16.54 -5.17
N TYR A 563 -14.87 -15.98 -6.07
CA TYR A 563 -15.34 -15.37 -7.32
C TYR A 563 -14.62 -16.01 -8.52
N PRO A 564 -15.20 -15.96 -9.73
CA PRO A 564 -14.54 -16.46 -10.93
C PRO A 564 -13.38 -15.54 -11.33
N VAL A 565 -12.34 -16.12 -11.93
CA VAL A 565 -11.13 -15.40 -12.34
C VAL A 565 -10.88 -15.64 -13.83
N PRO A 566 -10.77 -14.58 -14.66
CA PRO A 566 -10.42 -14.71 -16.05
C PRO A 566 -8.93 -15.08 -16.23
N SER A 567 -8.64 -15.87 -17.29
CA SER A 567 -7.26 -16.20 -17.67
C SER A 567 -6.66 -15.22 -18.69
N ASN A 568 -7.47 -14.31 -19.22
CA ASN A 568 -7.04 -13.37 -20.25
C ASN A 568 -6.14 -12.26 -19.67
N SER A 569 -4.98 -12.05 -20.27
CA SER A 569 -4.05 -10.96 -19.90
C SER A 569 -4.59 -9.57 -20.25
N GLU A 570 -5.55 -9.48 -21.16
CA GLU A 570 -6.20 -8.24 -21.60
C GLU A 570 -7.30 -7.74 -20.66
N LEU A 571 -7.59 -8.51 -19.61
CA LEU A 571 -8.67 -8.20 -18.67
C LEU A 571 -8.13 -7.86 -17.27
N ASN A 572 -8.59 -6.74 -16.75
CA ASN A 572 -8.39 -6.39 -15.34
C ASN A 572 -9.69 -6.59 -14.56
N ILE A 573 -9.61 -6.99 -13.30
CA ILE A 573 -10.79 -7.21 -12.47
C ILE A 573 -10.79 -6.33 -11.21
N ALA A 574 -12.00 -5.99 -10.75
CA ALA A 574 -12.23 -5.47 -9.41
C ALA A 574 -13.36 -6.23 -8.74
N VAL A 575 -13.11 -6.75 -7.55
CA VAL A 575 -14.04 -7.56 -6.77
C VAL A 575 -14.55 -6.77 -5.59
N LEU A 576 -15.84 -6.50 -5.57
CA LEU A 576 -16.53 -5.82 -4.48
C LEU A 576 -17.18 -6.89 -3.61
N CYS A 577 -16.47 -7.35 -2.57
CA CYS A 577 -17.03 -8.31 -1.63
C CYS A 577 -18.26 -7.74 -0.90
N ARG A 578 -19.28 -8.58 -0.72
CA ARG A 578 -20.51 -8.28 -0.01
C ARG A 578 -20.72 -9.32 1.11
N PRO A 579 -21.50 -9.05 2.14
CA PRO A 579 -21.83 -10.03 3.17
C PRO A 579 -22.45 -11.31 2.61
N GLN A 580 -23.10 -11.21 1.44
CA GLN A 580 -23.73 -12.33 0.74
C GLN A 580 -23.35 -12.22 -0.76
N GLY A 581 -22.22 -12.84 -1.13
CA GLY A 581 -21.78 -12.86 -2.52
C GLY A 581 -20.77 -11.76 -2.88
N PHE A 582 -20.77 -11.33 -4.14
CA PHE A 582 -19.82 -10.34 -4.67
C PHE A 582 -20.41 -9.60 -5.89
N GLU A 583 -19.82 -8.44 -6.18
CA GLU A 583 -19.88 -7.85 -7.52
C GLU A 583 -18.48 -7.99 -8.16
N LEU A 584 -18.43 -8.43 -9.41
CA LEU A 584 -17.22 -8.57 -10.21
C LEU A 584 -17.26 -7.63 -11.40
N LEU A 585 -16.41 -6.60 -11.37
CA LEU A 585 -16.20 -5.70 -12.49
C LEU A 585 -15.03 -6.22 -13.32
N ILE A 586 -15.26 -6.53 -14.61
CA ILE A 586 -14.23 -6.94 -15.55
C ILE A 586 -14.05 -5.85 -16.60
N VAL A 587 -12.82 -5.41 -16.81
CA VAL A 587 -12.47 -4.29 -17.69
C VAL A 587 -11.54 -4.79 -18.78
N ASN A 588 -11.95 -4.64 -20.05
CA ASN A 588 -11.10 -4.94 -21.21
C ASN A 588 -10.22 -3.71 -21.53
N HIS A 589 -8.92 -3.85 -21.36
CA HIS A 589 -7.97 -2.77 -21.69
C HIS A 589 -7.41 -2.87 -23.13
N ALA A 590 -7.72 -3.93 -23.87
CA ALA A 590 -7.31 -4.08 -25.26
C ALA A 590 -8.09 -3.18 -26.23
N GLN A 591 -7.58 -3.08 -27.47
CA GLN A 591 -8.20 -2.33 -28.57
C GLN A 591 -9.11 -3.20 -29.43
N HIS A 592 -9.34 -4.47 -29.05
CA HIS A 592 -10.22 -5.43 -29.69
C HIS A 592 -11.19 -6.04 -28.67
N SER A 593 -12.23 -6.67 -29.16
CA SER A 593 -13.17 -7.40 -28.31
C SER A 593 -12.51 -8.66 -27.77
N VAL A 594 -12.69 -8.94 -26.47
CA VAL A 594 -12.11 -10.09 -25.79
C VAL A 594 -13.23 -11.00 -25.29
N GLU A 595 -13.17 -12.28 -25.65
CA GLU A 595 -13.99 -13.32 -25.04
C GLU A 595 -13.38 -13.75 -23.72
N VAL A 596 -14.18 -13.79 -22.67
CA VAL A 596 -13.69 -14.13 -21.32
C VAL A 596 -13.45 -15.62 -21.22
N ASN A 597 -12.19 -15.99 -21.06
CA ASN A 597 -11.78 -17.34 -20.71
C ASN A 597 -11.56 -17.42 -19.19
N TRP A 598 -12.04 -18.48 -18.57
CA TRP A 598 -12.03 -18.62 -17.12
C TRP A 598 -10.93 -19.57 -16.66
N GLU A 599 -9.99 -19.09 -15.87
CA GLU A 599 -9.04 -19.92 -15.14
C GLU A 599 -9.73 -20.62 -13.95
N ARG A 600 -10.56 -19.87 -13.24
CA ARG A 600 -11.42 -20.42 -12.20
C ARG A 600 -12.87 -20.01 -12.44
N LYS A 601 -13.77 -21.01 -12.42
CA LYS A 601 -15.22 -20.79 -12.44
C LYS A 601 -15.78 -20.81 -11.01
N THR A 602 -16.99 -20.35 -10.85
CA THR A 602 -17.78 -20.49 -9.62
C THR A 602 -19.07 -21.26 -9.91
N GLU A 603 -19.59 -21.94 -8.90
CA GLU A 603 -20.92 -22.58 -8.97
C GLU A 603 -22.07 -21.58 -8.73
N MET A 604 -21.73 -20.38 -8.25
CA MET A 604 -22.71 -19.31 -8.01
C MET A 604 -23.30 -18.81 -9.32
N LEU A 605 -24.60 -18.56 -9.33
CA LEU A 605 -25.27 -17.90 -10.45
C LEU A 605 -24.81 -16.43 -10.50
N ILE A 606 -24.33 -15.99 -11.66
CA ILE A 606 -23.88 -14.63 -11.88
C ILE A 606 -24.80 -13.93 -12.88
N ASN A 607 -25.36 -12.79 -12.45
CA ASN A 607 -26.14 -11.91 -13.31
C ASN A 607 -25.21 -10.88 -13.97
N TRP A 608 -24.97 -11.00 -15.26
CA TRP A 608 -24.09 -10.11 -16.01
C TRP A 608 -24.84 -8.93 -16.63
N ARG A 609 -24.22 -7.74 -16.59
CA ARG A 609 -24.69 -6.52 -17.25
C ARG A 609 -23.54 -5.84 -17.97
N ASP A 610 -23.82 -5.25 -19.12
CA ASP A 610 -22.85 -4.44 -19.86
C ASP A 610 -22.71 -3.02 -19.27
N ALA A 611 -21.84 -2.20 -19.86
CA ALA A 611 -21.61 -0.82 -19.46
C ALA A 611 -22.86 0.09 -19.53
N THR A 612 -23.89 -0.32 -20.31
CA THR A 612 -25.18 0.37 -20.43
C THR A 612 -26.25 -0.20 -19.49
N GLN A 613 -25.88 -1.15 -18.64
CA GLN A 613 -26.72 -1.87 -17.68
C GLN A 613 -27.72 -2.85 -18.33
N GLN A 614 -27.54 -3.20 -19.61
CA GLN A 614 -28.35 -4.23 -20.25
C GLN A 614 -27.86 -5.62 -19.81
N PRO A 615 -28.80 -6.56 -19.54
CA PRO A 615 -28.44 -7.94 -19.26
C PRO A 615 -27.71 -8.56 -20.44
N ILE A 616 -26.65 -9.33 -20.16
CA ILE A 616 -25.92 -10.10 -21.15
C ILE A 616 -25.84 -11.57 -20.74
N SER A 617 -25.74 -12.46 -21.75
CA SER A 617 -25.58 -13.89 -21.47
C SER A 617 -24.20 -14.21 -20.95
N ASP A 618 -24.12 -15.18 -20.05
CA ASP A 618 -22.86 -15.77 -19.57
C ASP A 618 -22.25 -16.78 -20.56
N VAL A 619 -23.03 -17.21 -21.56
CA VAL A 619 -22.54 -18.08 -22.64
C VAL A 619 -21.71 -17.25 -23.59
N ALA A 620 -20.41 -17.46 -23.62
CA ALA A 620 -19.43 -16.71 -24.42
C ALA A 620 -19.46 -15.20 -24.12
N LEU A 621 -19.18 -14.82 -22.85
CA LEU A 621 -19.11 -13.43 -22.41
C LEU A 621 -18.04 -12.66 -23.19
N GLN A 622 -18.47 -11.74 -24.06
CA GLN A 622 -17.58 -10.88 -24.84
C GLN A 622 -17.59 -9.44 -24.32
N ILE A 623 -16.40 -8.87 -24.13
CA ILE A 623 -16.23 -7.48 -23.66
C ILE A 623 -15.65 -6.65 -24.81
N PRO A 624 -16.39 -5.63 -25.31
CA PRO A 624 -15.90 -4.76 -26.39
C PRO A 624 -14.61 -4.03 -26.02
N PRO A 625 -13.88 -3.47 -27.00
CA PRO A 625 -12.64 -2.71 -26.77
C PRO A 625 -12.85 -1.58 -25.75
N ARG A 626 -12.00 -1.51 -24.75
CA ARG A 626 -12.01 -0.44 -23.72
C ARG A 626 -13.34 -0.29 -22.96
N GLN A 627 -14.11 -1.38 -22.89
CA GLN A 627 -15.38 -1.45 -22.15
C GLN A 627 -15.28 -2.39 -20.95
N TRP A 628 -16.35 -2.47 -20.21
CA TRP A 628 -16.43 -3.27 -19.00
C TRP A 628 -17.80 -3.96 -18.87
N VAL A 629 -17.83 -4.99 -18.06
CA VAL A 629 -19.04 -5.70 -17.64
C VAL A 629 -19.08 -5.84 -16.14
N LEU A 630 -20.27 -5.96 -15.56
CA LEU A 630 -20.51 -6.16 -14.14
C LEU A 630 -21.27 -7.47 -13.93
N GLY A 631 -20.67 -8.39 -13.20
CA GLY A 631 -21.31 -9.61 -12.72
C GLY A 631 -21.70 -9.48 -11.24
N THR A 632 -22.92 -9.89 -10.89
CA THR A 632 -23.37 -9.96 -9.50
C THR A 632 -23.64 -11.41 -9.14
N GLY A 633 -22.84 -11.98 -8.23
CA GLY A 633 -22.98 -13.34 -7.72
C GLY A 633 -23.66 -13.34 -6.34
N HIS A 634 -24.63 -14.25 -6.15
CA HIS A 634 -25.42 -14.41 -4.92
C HIS A 634 -25.38 -15.84 -4.41
#